data_b644d8836b8cdb339c0379d366f24ad7
#
_entry.id   b644d8836b8cdb339c0379d366f24ad7
#
_cell.length_a   1.000
_cell.length_b   1.000
_cell.length_c   1.000
_cell.angle_alpha   90.00
_cell.angle_beta   90.00
_cell.angle_gamma   90.00
#
_symmetry.space_group_name_H-M   'P 1'
#
loop_
_entity.id
_entity.type
_entity.pdbx_description
1 polymer ?
#
loop_
_entity_poly.entity_id
_entity_poly.type
_entity_poly.pdbx_seq_one_letter_code
_entity_poly.pdbx_strand_id
1 'polypeptide(L)'
;MDLIKQKEWFDSTRFEKEFHCTAPLGAFLTDNGTAFHLWAPTASEVTLVLYDRGEGGDPFATRPMVRGEKGLWSFETDHSLSGVYYEYQVTVDGVCRTTADPYAKACGVNGWRSMVIDLPATDPEGWQNDKAPRDRGEQIIYELHVKDFSFDPAGGFEPADRGKFSALCRTGTTLNGDGEHPTGLDYLKRLGVTHIQLMPVYDYCTVDETNSENQFNWGYDPLNYNIPEGSYSSDPYHGEVRVKEFKQAVQSLHANGFRVVMDVVYNHTYHLESFLWRTVPWYHYRQKADGTASTGSGCGSEIASERSMCARYILDSVLYWAEEYHIDGFRFDLMGMLDVELLNTVQRELDKRYGKGEKIIYGEAWAGGTCHPREGVRLCTKDNLRALNPAIGAFCDNTRDAVKGSLMNEKAVGFVNGAGMDAGRLRPCITAWAGENCQFQAPSQAITYLSCHDDWTLWDKLVCTLDPKLRYEKLTPDVLRANKLAAAINLCCQGRPFLHAGEEFGRTKGGMKNSYNASPLINRLDWQRAWEAKSLVDYYRGLIALRKRLPALKDKSEQAGKRVLYCVDEAENCPCICLDNGADSRWDQVLMFFNAGNRAFDVVLPDGEWQVLADGRSSCHWKRKKLVKGTAPITPVSALVLGRLKSE
;
A
#
# COMPACT_ATOMS: atom_id res chain seq x y z
N MET A 1 -26.12 -25.32 -14.71
CA MET A 1 -26.86 -24.19 -15.35
C MET A 1 -26.03 -23.66 -16.51
N ASP A 2 -26.65 -23.15 -17.61
CA ASP A 2 -25.95 -22.42 -18.67
C ASP A 2 -25.26 -21.19 -18.09
N LEU A 3 -23.96 -20.98 -18.38
CA LEU A 3 -23.15 -19.93 -17.78
C LEU A 3 -23.69 -18.52 -18.09
N ILE A 4 -24.26 -18.30 -19.27
CA ILE A 4 -24.85 -17.01 -19.65
C ILE A 4 -26.08 -16.74 -18.78
N LYS A 5 -27.00 -17.70 -18.65
CA LYS A 5 -28.19 -17.57 -17.80
C LYS A 5 -27.83 -17.41 -16.33
N GLN A 6 -26.75 -18.06 -15.88
CA GLN A 6 -26.24 -17.93 -14.52
C GLN A 6 -25.72 -16.52 -14.24
N LYS A 7 -24.94 -15.95 -15.18
CA LYS A 7 -24.47 -14.56 -15.12
C LYS A 7 -25.64 -13.58 -15.05
N GLU A 8 -26.61 -13.70 -15.97
CA GLU A 8 -27.81 -12.85 -16.00
C GLU A 8 -28.61 -12.93 -14.69
N TRP A 9 -28.69 -14.11 -14.09
CA TRP A 9 -29.39 -14.30 -12.82
C TRP A 9 -28.64 -13.61 -11.67
N PHE A 10 -27.34 -13.79 -11.56
CA PHE A 10 -26.52 -13.13 -10.53
C PHE A 10 -26.48 -11.60 -10.66
N ASP A 11 -26.54 -11.08 -11.88
CA ASP A 11 -26.60 -9.65 -12.16
C ASP A 11 -28.00 -9.04 -11.99
N SER A 12 -29.01 -9.87 -11.72
CA SER A 12 -30.39 -9.41 -11.62
C SER A 12 -30.74 -8.79 -10.26
N THR A 13 -31.56 -7.74 -10.28
CA THR A 13 -32.14 -7.16 -9.05
C THR A 13 -33.00 -8.14 -8.25
N ARG A 14 -33.51 -9.20 -8.91
CA ARG A 14 -34.25 -10.26 -8.23
C ARG A 14 -33.34 -11.07 -7.33
N PHE A 15 -32.17 -11.53 -7.82
CA PHE A 15 -31.20 -12.26 -7.01
C PHE A 15 -30.76 -11.42 -5.79
N GLU A 16 -30.43 -10.15 -6.01
CA GLU A 16 -30.04 -9.23 -4.95
C GLU A 16 -31.11 -9.10 -3.85
N LYS A 17 -32.37 -8.92 -4.20
CA LYS A 17 -33.47 -8.84 -3.25
C LYS A 17 -33.74 -10.15 -2.50
N GLU A 18 -33.59 -11.26 -3.20
CA GLU A 18 -33.89 -12.59 -2.66
C GLU A 18 -32.77 -13.07 -1.70
N PHE A 19 -31.51 -12.80 -2.03
CA PHE A 19 -30.38 -13.41 -1.32
C PHE A 19 -29.45 -12.42 -0.61
N HIS A 20 -29.70 -11.13 -0.65
CA HIS A 20 -28.92 -10.19 0.17
C HIS A 20 -29.13 -10.51 1.65
N CYS A 21 -28.05 -10.96 2.31
CA CYS A 21 -28.02 -11.39 3.70
C CYS A 21 -27.32 -10.32 4.55
N THR A 22 -27.84 -10.02 5.74
CA THR A 22 -27.25 -9.08 6.71
C THR A 22 -26.83 -9.77 8.02
N ALA A 23 -27.10 -11.07 8.16
CA ALA A 23 -26.66 -11.84 9.32
C ALA A 23 -25.14 -11.90 9.41
N PRO A 24 -24.54 -11.99 10.60
CA PRO A 24 -23.11 -12.26 10.76
C PRO A 24 -22.71 -13.53 10.00
N LEU A 25 -21.55 -13.54 9.35
CA LEU A 25 -21.01 -14.69 8.62
C LEU A 25 -19.66 -15.11 9.20
N GLY A 26 -19.35 -16.41 9.07
CA GLY A 26 -18.15 -17.02 9.64
C GLY A 26 -18.46 -17.85 10.88
N ALA A 27 -17.40 -18.30 11.57
CA ALA A 27 -17.48 -18.95 12.86
C ALA A 27 -17.20 -17.96 13.98
N PHE A 28 -17.99 -17.98 15.03
CA PHE A 28 -17.81 -17.09 16.18
C PHE A 28 -18.26 -17.73 17.48
N LEU A 29 -17.56 -17.39 18.55
CA LEU A 29 -17.90 -17.78 19.92
C LEU A 29 -19.10 -16.94 20.41
N THR A 30 -20.00 -17.60 21.10
CA THR A 30 -21.18 -16.99 21.76
C THR A 30 -21.09 -17.21 23.26
N ASP A 31 -21.91 -16.53 24.04
CA ASP A 31 -21.98 -16.73 25.50
C ASP A 31 -22.28 -18.20 25.87
N ASN A 32 -22.95 -18.94 24.98
CA ASN A 32 -23.43 -20.30 25.25
C ASN A 32 -22.72 -21.36 24.41
N GLY A 33 -21.74 -21.00 23.54
CA GLY A 33 -21.10 -21.99 22.69
C GLY A 33 -20.46 -21.43 21.44
N THR A 34 -20.66 -22.07 20.30
CA THR A 34 -20.08 -21.66 19.01
C THR A 34 -21.13 -21.69 17.91
N ALA A 35 -21.17 -20.65 17.08
CA ALA A 35 -22.05 -20.56 15.91
C ALA A 35 -21.23 -20.53 14.61
N PHE A 36 -21.74 -21.17 13.57
CA PHE A 36 -21.18 -21.22 12.21
C PHE A 36 -22.24 -20.75 11.22
N HIS A 37 -21.95 -19.72 10.47
CA HIS A 37 -22.83 -19.13 9.48
C HIS A 37 -22.14 -19.05 8.12
N LEU A 38 -22.73 -19.70 7.12
CA LEU A 38 -22.24 -19.68 5.74
C LEU A 38 -23.31 -19.13 4.80
N TRP A 39 -22.97 -18.18 3.95
CA TRP A 39 -23.82 -17.73 2.86
C TRP A 39 -23.55 -18.57 1.61
N ALA A 40 -24.51 -19.43 1.26
CA ALA A 40 -24.45 -20.31 0.10
C ALA A 40 -25.86 -20.49 -0.51
N PRO A 41 -26.43 -19.45 -1.17
CA PRO A 41 -27.82 -19.45 -1.64
C PRO A 41 -28.11 -20.52 -2.69
N THR A 42 -27.10 -20.94 -3.47
CA THR A 42 -27.22 -21.94 -4.53
C THR A 42 -27.00 -23.37 -4.06
N ALA A 43 -26.57 -23.55 -2.80
CA ALA A 43 -26.32 -24.87 -2.26
C ALA A 43 -27.64 -25.63 -2.00
N SER A 44 -27.66 -26.92 -2.32
CA SER A 44 -28.71 -27.86 -1.94
C SER A 44 -28.47 -28.51 -0.58
N GLU A 45 -27.18 -28.59 -0.16
CA GLU A 45 -26.74 -29.18 1.09
C GLU A 45 -25.43 -28.51 1.55
N VAL A 46 -25.28 -28.31 2.86
CA VAL A 46 -24.03 -27.85 3.49
C VAL A 46 -23.79 -28.70 4.74
N THR A 47 -22.56 -29.22 4.86
CA THR A 47 -22.12 -29.98 6.02
C THR A 47 -20.87 -29.33 6.62
N LEU A 48 -20.88 -29.06 7.92
CA LEU A 48 -19.73 -28.65 8.70
C LEU A 48 -18.91 -29.89 9.06
N VAL A 49 -17.59 -29.82 8.83
CA VAL A 49 -16.64 -30.90 9.12
C VAL A 49 -15.60 -30.37 10.12
N LEU A 50 -15.44 -31.05 11.25
CA LEU A 50 -14.60 -30.61 12.37
C LEU A 50 -13.37 -31.50 12.52
N TYR A 51 -12.22 -30.87 12.83
CA TYR A 51 -10.91 -31.51 12.93
C TYR A 51 -10.14 -31.02 14.16
N ASP A 52 -9.30 -31.88 14.73
CA ASP A 52 -8.37 -31.53 15.81
C ASP A 52 -7.08 -30.83 15.31
N ARG A 53 -6.81 -30.86 13.99
CA ARG A 53 -5.56 -30.38 13.38
C ARG A 53 -5.82 -29.46 12.20
N GLY A 54 -4.89 -28.50 12.00
CA GLY A 54 -4.92 -27.56 10.89
C GLY A 54 -4.62 -28.17 9.53
N GLU A 55 -4.00 -29.35 9.50
CA GLU A 55 -3.74 -30.14 8.29
C GLU A 55 -3.80 -31.63 8.59
N GLY A 56 -4.06 -32.43 7.54
CA GLY A 56 -4.12 -33.90 7.66
C GLY A 56 -5.17 -34.38 8.67
N GLY A 57 -5.07 -35.64 9.08
CA GLY A 57 -5.98 -36.28 10.03
C GLY A 57 -7.41 -36.47 9.50
N ASP A 58 -8.14 -37.36 10.19
CA ASP A 58 -9.55 -37.60 9.91
C ASP A 58 -10.44 -36.62 10.69
N PRO A 59 -11.63 -36.24 10.18
CA PRO A 59 -12.58 -35.45 10.93
C PRO A 59 -13.08 -36.22 12.15
N PHE A 60 -13.14 -35.56 13.29
CA PHE A 60 -13.74 -36.17 14.48
C PHE A 60 -15.26 -36.02 14.52
N ALA A 61 -15.82 -35.08 13.75
CA ALA A 61 -17.26 -34.89 13.64
C ALA A 61 -17.66 -34.26 12.30
N THR A 62 -18.85 -34.66 11.83
CA THR A 62 -19.54 -34.01 10.72
C THR A 62 -20.93 -33.59 11.19
N ARG A 63 -21.42 -32.42 10.76
CA ARG A 63 -22.69 -31.87 11.18
C ARG A 63 -23.43 -31.26 9.99
N PRO A 64 -24.63 -31.74 9.64
CA PRO A 64 -25.45 -31.06 8.64
C PRO A 64 -25.83 -29.66 9.14
N MET A 65 -25.75 -28.67 8.26
CA MET A 65 -26.20 -27.30 8.56
C MET A 65 -27.65 -27.11 8.17
N VAL A 66 -28.33 -26.18 8.85
CA VAL A 66 -29.72 -25.83 8.61
C VAL A 66 -29.80 -24.65 7.66
N ARG A 67 -30.57 -24.81 6.58
CA ARG A 67 -30.82 -23.73 5.63
C ARG A 67 -31.86 -22.76 6.20
N GLY A 68 -31.46 -21.50 6.32
CA GLY A 68 -32.28 -20.37 6.71
C GLY A 68 -32.74 -19.50 5.53
N GLU A 69 -33.15 -18.28 5.85
CA GLU A 69 -33.54 -17.26 4.87
C GLU A 69 -32.30 -16.64 4.18
N LYS A 70 -32.52 -15.98 3.05
CA LYS A 70 -31.46 -15.22 2.32
C LYS A 70 -30.24 -16.04 1.91
N GLY A 71 -30.38 -17.37 1.83
CA GLY A 71 -29.27 -18.26 1.48
C GLY A 71 -28.28 -18.52 2.61
N LEU A 72 -28.64 -18.18 3.85
CA LEU A 72 -27.85 -18.47 5.04
C LEU A 72 -27.96 -19.96 5.40
N TRP A 73 -26.84 -20.56 5.77
CA TRP A 73 -26.75 -21.87 6.40
C TRP A 73 -26.14 -21.69 7.79
N SER A 74 -26.69 -22.36 8.80
CA SER A 74 -26.26 -22.22 10.18
C SER A 74 -26.13 -23.55 10.90
N PHE A 75 -25.17 -23.61 11.82
CA PHE A 75 -25.04 -24.65 12.82
C PHE A 75 -24.61 -24.00 14.13
N GLU A 76 -25.21 -24.41 15.24
CA GLU A 76 -24.87 -23.93 16.58
C GLU A 76 -24.62 -25.10 17.52
N THR A 77 -23.72 -24.93 18.47
CA THR A 77 -23.43 -25.88 19.54
C THR A 77 -23.39 -25.14 20.87
N ASP A 78 -23.70 -25.87 21.95
CA ASP A 78 -23.76 -25.36 23.33
C ASP A 78 -22.41 -25.42 24.06
N HIS A 79 -21.31 -25.61 23.35
CA HIS A 79 -19.96 -25.60 23.91
C HIS A 79 -19.00 -24.84 23.01
N SER A 80 -17.94 -24.29 23.61
CA SER A 80 -16.87 -23.61 22.88
C SER A 80 -16.06 -24.60 22.05
N LEU A 81 -15.89 -24.25 20.79
CA LEU A 81 -14.98 -24.92 19.84
C LEU A 81 -13.73 -24.11 19.55
N SER A 82 -13.34 -23.19 20.45
CA SER A 82 -12.10 -22.42 20.28
C SER A 82 -10.90 -23.36 20.08
N GLY A 83 -10.09 -23.10 19.05
CA GLY A 83 -8.94 -23.93 18.66
C GLY A 83 -9.29 -25.12 17.75
N VAL A 84 -10.58 -25.39 17.51
CA VAL A 84 -11.01 -26.45 16.60
C VAL A 84 -10.91 -25.98 15.15
N TYR A 85 -10.39 -26.82 14.29
CA TYR A 85 -10.32 -26.57 12.85
C TYR A 85 -11.55 -27.09 12.14
N TYR A 86 -11.94 -26.44 11.03
CA TYR A 86 -13.14 -26.81 10.31
C TYR A 86 -13.08 -26.49 8.81
N GLU A 87 -13.91 -27.20 8.07
CA GLU A 87 -14.18 -26.99 6.65
C GLU A 87 -15.69 -27.13 6.40
N TYR A 88 -16.15 -26.63 5.26
CA TYR A 88 -17.49 -26.90 4.78
C TYR A 88 -17.46 -27.84 3.57
N GLN A 89 -18.40 -28.77 3.51
CA GLN A 89 -18.76 -29.48 2.30
C GLN A 89 -20.03 -28.86 1.74
N VAL A 90 -19.93 -28.25 0.56
CA VAL A 90 -21.01 -27.50 -0.08
C VAL A 90 -21.41 -28.20 -1.38
N THR A 91 -22.68 -28.61 -1.49
CA THR A 91 -23.22 -29.27 -2.68
C THR A 91 -24.01 -28.27 -3.52
N VAL A 92 -23.54 -28.00 -4.74
CA VAL A 92 -24.20 -27.15 -5.74
C VAL A 92 -24.31 -27.92 -7.05
N ASP A 93 -25.49 -27.93 -7.65
CA ASP A 93 -25.80 -28.65 -8.90
C ASP A 93 -25.35 -30.14 -8.84
N GLY A 94 -25.51 -30.79 -7.67
CA GLY A 94 -25.15 -32.20 -7.44
C GLY A 94 -23.63 -32.44 -7.27
N VAL A 95 -22.79 -31.41 -7.26
CA VAL A 95 -21.35 -31.52 -7.05
C VAL A 95 -20.99 -31.04 -5.64
N CYS A 96 -20.49 -31.93 -4.81
CA CYS A 96 -19.98 -31.61 -3.48
C CYS A 96 -18.53 -31.11 -3.56
N ARG A 97 -18.24 -29.97 -2.89
CA ARG A 97 -16.91 -29.36 -2.81
C ARG A 97 -16.55 -29.06 -1.38
N THR A 98 -15.32 -29.42 -0.99
CA THR A 98 -14.75 -29.00 0.30
C THR A 98 -14.15 -27.61 0.18
N THR A 99 -14.41 -26.74 1.16
CA THR A 99 -13.93 -25.35 1.18
C THR A 99 -13.61 -24.90 2.59
N ALA A 100 -12.58 -24.07 2.74
CA ALA A 100 -12.46 -23.23 3.93
C ALA A 100 -13.58 -22.19 3.97
N ASP A 101 -13.78 -21.59 5.13
CA ASP A 101 -14.74 -20.51 5.34
C ASP A 101 -14.18 -19.19 4.78
N PRO A 102 -14.85 -18.55 3.82
CA PRO A 102 -14.41 -17.24 3.33
C PRO A 102 -14.29 -16.16 4.41
N TYR A 103 -15.05 -16.27 5.50
CA TYR A 103 -15.05 -15.35 6.64
C TYR A 103 -14.14 -15.79 7.79
N ALA A 104 -13.35 -16.86 7.64
CA ALA A 104 -12.43 -17.31 8.68
C ALA A 104 -11.47 -16.21 9.12
N LYS A 105 -11.13 -16.19 10.42
CA LYS A 105 -10.22 -15.23 11.06
C LYS A 105 -8.88 -15.87 11.48
N ALA A 106 -8.82 -17.20 11.42
CA ALA A 106 -7.63 -18.00 11.64
C ALA A 106 -7.71 -19.27 10.82
N CYS A 107 -6.57 -19.88 10.54
CA CYS A 107 -6.46 -21.12 9.76
C CYS A 107 -5.30 -21.97 10.25
N GLY A 108 -5.28 -23.21 9.81
CA GLY A 108 -4.12 -24.09 9.88
C GLY A 108 -3.03 -23.67 8.91
N VAL A 109 -1.91 -24.39 8.96
CA VAL A 109 -0.76 -24.17 8.09
C VAL A 109 -1.15 -24.20 6.61
N ASN A 110 -0.56 -23.30 5.81
CA ASN A 110 -0.84 -23.12 4.38
C ASN A 110 -2.30 -22.73 4.05
N GLY A 111 -3.10 -22.29 5.03
CA GLY A 111 -4.37 -21.62 4.81
C GLY A 111 -5.57 -22.46 4.35
N TRP A 112 -5.42 -23.78 4.18
CA TRP A 112 -6.48 -24.61 3.56
C TRP A 112 -7.62 -24.97 4.48
N ARG A 113 -7.45 -24.92 5.79
CA ARG A 113 -8.45 -25.29 6.79
C ARG A 113 -8.66 -24.16 7.77
N SER A 114 -9.90 -23.72 7.92
CA SER A 114 -10.29 -22.66 8.86
C SER A 114 -10.16 -23.10 10.32
N MET A 115 -10.01 -22.17 11.25
CA MET A 115 -9.96 -22.40 12.69
C MET A 115 -10.93 -21.49 13.43
N VAL A 116 -11.66 -22.02 14.41
CA VAL A 116 -12.43 -21.23 15.36
C VAL A 116 -11.49 -20.55 16.32
N ILE A 117 -11.51 -19.23 16.38
CA ILE A 117 -10.57 -18.44 17.20
C ILE A 117 -11.29 -17.57 18.23
N ASP A 118 -10.70 -17.48 19.41
CA ASP A 118 -10.99 -16.48 20.42
C ASP A 118 -10.08 -15.27 20.16
N LEU A 119 -10.57 -14.28 19.41
CA LEU A 119 -9.79 -13.10 19.02
C LEU A 119 -9.30 -12.29 20.24
N PRO A 120 -10.12 -12.00 21.27
CA PRO A 120 -9.65 -11.36 22.49
C PRO A 120 -8.48 -12.07 23.19
N ALA A 121 -8.40 -13.40 23.12
CA ALA A 121 -7.29 -14.16 23.72
C ALA A 121 -5.96 -13.96 22.94
N THR A 122 -6.01 -13.41 21.75
CA THR A 122 -4.81 -13.08 20.95
C THR A 122 -4.30 -11.66 21.16
N ASP A 123 -4.99 -10.85 21.97
CA ASP A 123 -4.58 -9.48 22.22
C ASP A 123 -3.25 -9.42 22.96
N PRO A 124 -2.27 -8.66 22.47
CA PRO A 124 -1.05 -8.41 23.24
C PRO A 124 -1.35 -7.55 24.46
N GLU A 125 -0.44 -7.57 25.44
CA GLU A 125 -0.57 -6.75 26.63
C GLU A 125 -0.77 -5.27 26.27
N GLY A 126 -1.81 -4.65 26.84
CA GLY A 126 -2.14 -3.25 26.61
C GLY A 126 -2.83 -2.95 25.28
N TRP A 127 -3.24 -3.97 24.51
CA TRP A 127 -3.89 -3.81 23.20
C TRP A 127 -5.08 -2.86 23.22
N GLN A 128 -5.92 -2.93 24.24
CA GLN A 128 -7.08 -2.03 24.43
C GLN A 128 -6.71 -0.55 24.56
N ASN A 129 -5.45 -0.22 24.85
CA ASN A 129 -4.93 1.14 24.94
C ASN A 129 -4.12 1.55 23.71
N ASP A 130 -3.90 0.63 22.76
CA ASP A 130 -3.19 0.93 21.53
C ASP A 130 -3.92 2.00 20.73
N LYS A 131 -3.17 2.97 20.25
CA LYS A 131 -3.69 4.08 19.46
C LYS A 131 -2.69 4.48 18.38
N ALA A 132 -3.19 4.66 17.19
CA ALA A 132 -2.43 5.26 16.12
C ALA A 132 -1.81 6.60 16.53
N PRO A 133 -0.58 6.90 16.14
CA PRO A 133 0.01 8.22 16.32
C PRO A 133 -0.88 9.29 15.69
N ARG A 134 -0.99 10.45 16.34
CA ARG A 134 -1.79 11.57 15.83
C ARG A 134 -1.29 11.98 14.44
N ASP A 135 -2.18 12.02 13.46
CA ASP A 135 -1.88 12.62 12.17
C ASP A 135 -1.69 14.14 12.36
N ARG A 136 -0.52 14.64 11.93
CA ARG A 136 -0.15 16.05 11.99
C ARG A 136 -0.36 16.76 10.65
N GLY A 137 -1.18 16.18 9.78
CA GLY A 137 -1.51 16.71 8.45
C GLY A 137 -0.39 16.55 7.42
N GLU A 138 0.61 15.71 7.68
CA GLU A 138 1.63 15.35 6.71
C GLU A 138 1.78 13.84 6.65
N GLN A 139 1.40 13.28 5.53
CA GLN A 139 1.41 11.86 5.26
C GLN A 139 2.55 11.53 4.29
N ILE A 140 3.60 10.88 4.81
CA ILE A 140 4.75 10.41 4.03
C ILE A 140 4.75 8.90 4.17
N ILE A 141 4.39 8.23 3.08
CA ILE A 141 4.14 6.79 3.03
C ILE A 141 5.45 6.09 2.64
N TYR A 142 5.76 5.00 3.33
CA TYR A 142 6.91 4.15 3.06
C TYR A 142 6.44 2.72 2.85
N GLU A 143 6.55 2.23 1.62
CA GLU A 143 6.14 0.88 1.24
C GLU A 143 7.19 -0.13 1.70
N LEU A 144 6.77 -1.13 2.44
CA LEU A 144 7.63 -2.10 3.09
C LEU A 144 7.09 -3.53 2.97
N HIS A 145 7.95 -4.47 2.56
CA HIS A 145 7.65 -5.89 2.63
C HIS A 145 8.24 -6.48 3.92
N VAL A 146 7.46 -7.27 4.65
CA VAL A 146 7.86 -7.83 5.96
C VAL A 146 9.19 -8.57 5.88
N LYS A 147 9.35 -9.42 4.86
CA LYS A 147 10.58 -10.20 4.71
C LYS A 147 11.77 -9.35 4.27
N ASP A 148 11.58 -8.42 3.33
CA ASP A 148 12.65 -7.54 2.85
C ASP A 148 13.29 -6.73 3.98
N PHE A 149 12.46 -6.30 4.94
CA PHE A 149 12.85 -5.42 6.04
C PHE A 149 13.97 -5.99 6.91
N SER A 150 13.91 -7.30 7.19
CA SER A 150 14.77 -7.91 8.20
C SER A 150 15.61 -9.09 7.69
N PHE A 151 15.45 -9.48 6.43
CA PHE A 151 16.12 -10.66 5.88
C PHE A 151 17.64 -10.53 5.80
N ASP A 152 18.17 -9.29 5.61
CA ASP A 152 19.60 -9.05 5.56
C ASP A 152 20.26 -9.33 6.92
N PRO A 153 21.22 -10.28 7.01
CA PRO A 153 21.96 -10.54 8.25
C PRO A 153 22.68 -9.30 8.80
N ALA A 154 23.14 -8.40 7.92
CA ALA A 154 23.80 -7.15 8.33
C ALA A 154 22.83 -6.19 9.04
N GLY A 155 21.52 -6.40 8.94
CA GLY A 155 20.51 -5.58 9.62
C GLY A 155 20.51 -5.68 11.15
N GLY A 156 21.25 -6.63 11.74
CA GLY A 156 21.33 -6.79 13.19
C GLY A 156 20.09 -7.43 13.82
N PHE A 157 19.23 -8.05 13.01
CA PHE A 157 18.09 -8.83 13.49
C PHE A 157 18.52 -10.24 13.90
N GLU A 158 17.95 -10.73 14.98
CA GLU A 158 18.13 -12.13 15.39
C GLU A 158 17.66 -13.09 14.28
N PRO A 159 18.32 -14.22 14.07
CA PRO A 159 17.94 -15.17 13.02
C PRO A 159 16.46 -15.58 13.04
N ALA A 160 15.88 -15.77 14.23
CA ALA A 160 14.48 -16.14 14.40
C ALA A 160 13.48 -15.05 13.99
N ASP A 161 13.89 -13.78 14.00
CA ASP A 161 13.04 -12.65 13.64
C ASP A 161 13.09 -12.33 12.12
N ARG A 162 14.09 -12.84 11.41
CA ARG A 162 14.30 -12.48 10.00
C ARG A 162 13.15 -12.92 9.12
N GLY A 163 12.52 -11.96 8.44
CA GLY A 163 11.37 -12.20 7.58
C GLY A 163 10.05 -12.45 8.33
N LYS A 164 9.98 -12.15 9.62
CA LYS A 164 8.83 -12.41 10.48
C LYS A 164 8.20 -11.12 11.01
N PHE A 165 6.93 -11.20 11.44
CA PHE A 165 6.25 -10.08 12.12
C PHE A 165 7.02 -9.60 13.36
N SER A 166 7.68 -10.50 14.06
CA SER A 166 8.47 -10.19 15.24
C SER A 166 9.61 -9.20 14.97
N ALA A 167 10.15 -9.14 13.74
CA ALA A 167 11.14 -8.13 13.36
C ALA A 167 10.61 -6.69 13.46
N LEU A 168 9.30 -6.49 13.20
CA LEU A 168 8.65 -5.19 13.35
C LEU A 168 8.44 -4.78 14.82
N CYS A 169 8.75 -5.67 15.76
CA CYS A 169 8.76 -5.40 17.21
C CYS A 169 10.15 -5.05 17.73
N ARG A 170 11.21 -5.14 16.91
CA ARG A 170 12.59 -4.94 17.37
C ARG A 170 13.01 -3.48 17.21
N THR A 171 13.53 -2.91 18.28
CA THR A 171 14.22 -1.62 18.34
C THR A 171 15.67 -1.81 18.76
N GLY A 172 16.51 -0.81 18.55
CA GLY A 172 17.93 -0.88 18.90
C GLY A 172 18.78 -1.73 17.96
N THR A 173 18.23 -2.21 16.83
CA THR A 173 19.02 -2.92 15.82
C THR A 173 20.03 -1.98 15.16
N THR A 174 21.24 -2.49 14.92
CA THR A 174 22.33 -1.74 14.29
C THR A 174 23.06 -2.60 13.27
N LEU A 175 23.75 -1.95 12.33
CA LEU A 175 24.50 -2.62 11.27
C LEU A 175 25.52 -3.59 11.89
N ASN A 176 25.39 -4.88 11.60
CA ASN A 176 26.24 -5.94 12.17
C ASN A 176 26.34 -5.93 13.71
N GLY A 177 25.37 -5.32 14.40
CA GLY A 177 25.38 -5.19 15.86
C GLY A 177 26.42 -4.21 16.39
N ASP A 178 26.86 -3.22 15.61
CA ASP A 178 27.95 -2.29 15.98
C ASP A 178 27.56 -1.23 17.04
N GLY A 179 26.28 -1.10 17.37
CA GLY A 179 25.79 -0.12 18.35
C GLY A 179 25.77 1.34 17.87
N GLU A 180 26.28 1.64 16.68
CA GLU A 180 26.45 3.02 16.17
C GLU A 180 25.53 3.33 14.99
N HIS A 181 25.30 2.39 14.09
CA HIS A 181 24.62 2.56 12.82
C HIS A 181 23.22 1.93 12.85
N PRO A 182 22.16 2.67 13.26
CA PRO A 182 20.82 2.13 13.37
C PRO A 182 20.28 1.57 12.06
N THR A 183 19.60 0.46 12.19
CA THR A 183 18.82 -0.22 11.15
C THR A 183 17.35 -0.33 11.60
N GLY A 184 16.53 -1.01 10.86
CA GLY A 184 15.15 -1.33 11.27
C GLY A 184 14.31 -0.10 11.63
N LEU A 185 13.51 -0.22 12.70
CA LEU A 185 12.59 0.85 13.10
C LEU A 185 13.29 2.14 13.49
N ASP A 186 14.45 2.07 14.14
CA ASP A 186 15.19 3.27 14.55
C ASP A 186 15.77 4.03 13.36
N TYR A 187 16.13 3.34 12.29
CA TYR A 187 16.47 3.97 11.01
C TYR A 187 15.26 4.70 10.43
N LEU A 188 14.08 4.06 10.36
CA LEU A 188 12.86 4.67 9.82
C LEU A 188 12.40 5.88 10.64
N LYS A 189 12.53 5.83 11.98
CA LYS A 189 12.28 6.99 12.85
C LYS A 189 13.20 8.16 12.51
N ARG A 190 14.48 7.89 12.27
CA ARG A 190 15.46 8.92 11.88
C ARG A 190 15.21 9.46 10.48
N LEU A 191 14.73 8.63 9.55
CA LEU A 191 14.31 9.04 8.21
C LEU A 191 13.14 10.01 8.29
N GLY A 192 12.18 9.73 9.16
CA GLY A 192 11.07 10.61 9.48
C GLY A 192 9.81 10.38 8.64
N VAL A 193 9.63 9.22 8.03
CA VAL A 193 8.36 8.79 7.41
C VAL A 193 7.27 8.69 8.47
N THR A 194 6.00 8.68 8.08
CA THR A 194 4.88 8.75 9.01
C THR A 194 3.94 7.55 8.92
N HIS A 195 3.87 6.95 7.75
CA HIS A 195 3.01 5.79 7.47
C HIS A 195 3.88 4.68 6.90
N ILE A 196 3.71 3.48 7.42
CA ILE A 196 4.31 2.27 6.87
C ILE A 196 3.20 1.53 6.13
N GLN A 197 3.31 1.46 4.80
CA GLN A 197 2.48 0.58 4.00
C GLN A 197 3.14 -0.80 3.97
N LEU A 198 2.50 -1.76 4.60
CA LEU A 198 2.91 -3.16 4.49
C LEU A 198 2.34 -3.73 3.18
N MET A 199 3.21 -4.28 2.33
CA MET A 199 2.80 -5.13 1.22
C MET A 199 1.95 -6.29 1.75
N PRO A 200 1.20 -7.05 0.93
CA PRO A 200 0.17 -7.94 1.45
C PRO A 200 0.63 -8.78 2.64
N VAL A 201 -0.10 -8.69 3.74
CA VAL A 201 0.17 -9.38 5.01
C VAL A 201 -0.94 -10.35 5.40
N TYR A 202 -2.01 -10.46 4.61
CA TYR A 202 -2.94 -11.56 4.76
C TYR A 202 -2.48 -12.79 3.98
N ASP A 203 -3.06 -13.92 4.30
CA ASP A 203 -2.70 -15.24 3.84
C ASP A 203 -2.74 -15.37 2.30
N TYR A 204 -1.61 -15.75 1.72
CA TYR A 204 -1.42 -15.93 0.28
C TYR A 204 -0.82 -17.31 -0.04
N CYS A 205 -0.99 -17.80 -1.28
CA CYS A 205 -0.93 -19.22 -1.61
C CYS A 205 0.47 -19.77 -1.91
N THR A 206 1.39 -18.97 -2.46
CA THR A 206 2.57 -19.50 -3.17
C THR A 206 3.83 -19.65 -2.33
N VAL A 207 3.77 -19.41 -1.03
CA VAL A 207 4.87 -19.70 -0.09
C VAL A 207 4.44 -20.85 0.81
N ASP A 208 5.23 -21.93 0.84
CA ASP A 208 5.03 -23.01 1.80
C ASP A 208 5.43 -22.54 3.20
N GLU A 209 4.46 -22.34 4.06
CA GLU A 209 4.65 -21.85 5.42
C GLU A 209 5.52 -22.77 6.27
N THR A 210 5.57 -24.07 5.95
CA THR A 210 6.38 -25.08 6.68
C THR A 210 7.87 -24.96 6.36
N ASN A 211 8.23 -24.29 5.27
CA ASN A 211 9.60 -24.15 4.78
C ASN A 211 9.82 -22.78 4.11
N SER A 212 9.37 -21.73 4.77
CA SER A 212 9.30 -20.39 4.17
C SER A 212 10.64 -19.63 4.12
N GLU A 213 11.71 -20.11 4.79
CA GLU A 213 12.95 -19.34 5.02
C GLU A 213 13.53 -18.75 3.73
N ASN A 214 13.70 -19.57 2.69
CA ASN A 214 14.30 -19.18 1.41
C ASN A 214 13.27 -18.95 0.28
N GLN A 215 11.97 -19.02 0.59
CA GLN A 215 10.91 -18.72 -0.35
C GLN A 215 10.52 -17.26 -0.24
N PHE A 216 10.01 -16.71 -1.34
CA PHE A 216 9.60 -15.31 -1.43
C PHE A 216 8.42 -15.14 -2.40
N ASN A 217 7.47 -14.34 -2.00
CA ASN A 217 6.47 -13.76 -2.88
C ASN A 217 6.10 -12.38 -2.34
N TRP A 218 5.72 -11.44 -3.23
CA TRP A 218 5.19 -10.15 -2.80
C TRP A 218 3.84 -10.27 -2.06
N GLY A 219 3.09 -11.37 -2.28
CA GLY A 219 1.82 -11.67 -1.63
C GLY A 219 0.57 -11.27 -2.42
N TYR A 220 0.69 -10.99 -3.72
CA TYR A 220 -0.47 -10.67 -4.58
C TYR A 220 -1.16 -11.91 -5.19
N ASP A 221 -1.16 -12.99 -4.44
CA ASP A 221 -1.82 -14.26 -4.75
C ASP A 221 -2.73 -14.72 -3.58
N PRO A 222 -3.79 -13.94 -3.26
CA PRO A 222 -4.58 -14.07 -2.05
C PRO A 222 -5.31 -15.40 -1.95
N LEU A 223 -5.24 -16.03 -0.76
CA LEU A 223 -5.96 -17.24 -0.41
C LEU A 223 -7.07 -16.95 0.62
N ASN A 224 -6.73 -16.36 1.77
CA ASN A 224 -7.65 -15.95 2.83
C ASN A 224 -7.52 -14.45 3.14
N TYR A 225 -8.56 -13.67 2.86
CA TYR A 225 -8.52 -12.20 2.99
C TYR A 225 -8.61 -11.66 4.42
N ASN A 226 -8.96 -12.51 5.41
CA ASN A 226 -9.19 -12.07 6.79
C ASN A 226 -8.24 -12.75 7.81
N ILE A 227 -7.17 -13.36 7.33
CA ILE A 227 -6.21 -14.12 8.14
C ILE A 227 -4.81 -13.57 7.87
N PRO A 228 -3.97 -13.28 8.87
CA PRO A 228 -2.58 -12.90 8.64
C PRO A 228 -1.76 -14.02 8.01
N GLU A 229 -0.77 -13.67 7.21
CA GLU A 229 0.13 -14.59 6.51
C GLU A 229 0.97 -15.43 7.48
N GLY A 230 0.94 -16.74 7.29
CA GLY A 230 1.61 -17.68 8.19
C GLY A 230 3.12 -17.78 7.98
N SER A 231 3.63 -17.51 6.78
CA SER A 231 5.08 -17.49 6.55
C SER A 231 5.79 -16.36 7.32
N TYR A 232 5.06 -15.35 7.78
CA TYR A 232 5.55 -14.28 8.64
C TYR A 232 5.41 -14.58 10.13
N SER A 233 4.75 -15.69 10.51
CA SER A 233 4.61 -16.14 11.89
C SER A 233 5.80 -16.97 12.34
N SER A 234 6.06 -16.97 13.64
CA SER A 234 7.05 -17.87 14.25
C SER A 234 6.60 -19.33 14.29
N ASP A 235 5.27 -19.55 14.32
CA ASP A 235 4.66 -20.88 14.30
C ASP A 235 3.41 -20.88 13.39
N PRO A 236 3.51 -21.35 12.14
CA PRO A 236 2.39 -21.38 11.22
C PRO A 236 1.38 -22.51 11.49
N TYR A 237 1.75 -23.50 12.32
CA TYR A 237 0.86 -24.62 12.63
C TYR A 237 -0.25 -24.25 13.61
N HIS A 238 -0.04 -23.22 14.43
CA HIS A 238 -1.01 -22.72 15.40
C HIS A 238 -1.59 -21.37 14.93
N GLY A 239 -2.83 -21.39 14.44
CA GLY A 239 -3.45 -20.25 13.76
C GLY A 239 -3.55 -18.97 14.61
N GLU A 240 -3.64 -19.09 15.93
CA GLU A 240 -3.67 -17.95 16.87
C GLU A 240 -2.33 -17.21 16.96
N VAL A 241 -1.20 -17.88 16.65
CA VAL A 241 0.14 -17.28 16.75
C VAL A 241 0.29 -16.16 15.73
N ARG A 242 -0.06 -16.40 14.46
CA ARG A 242 0.02 -15.39 13.38
C ARG A 242 -0.85 -14.17 13.69
N VAL A 243 -2.03 -14.39 14.28
CA VAL A 243 -2.96 -13.31 14.67
C VAL A 243 -2.36 -12.44 15.76
N LYS A 244 -1.84 -13.06 16.82
CA LYS A 244 -1.20 -12.35 17.95
C LYS A 244 0.05 -11.59 17.51
N GLU A 245 0.91 -12.22 16.72
CA GLU A 245 2.17 -11.60 16.28
C GLU A 245 1.93 -10.42 15.35
N PHE A 246 0.91 -10.45 14.50
CA PHE A 246 0.57 -9.31 13.67
C PHE A 246 -0.01 -8.15 14.50
N LYS A 247 -0.86 -8.42 15.51
CA LYS A 247 -1.29 -7.40 16.48
C LYS A 247 -0.09 -6.76 17.20
N GLN A 248 0.88 -7.57 17.66
CA GLN A 248 2.11 -7.07 18.28
C GLN A 248 2.93 -6.18 17.33
N ALA A 249 3.03 -6.55 16.05
CA ALA A 249 3.74 -5.75 15.04
C ALA A 249 3.07 -4.38 14.84
N VAL A 250 1.74 -4.34 14.74
CA VAL A 250 0.99 -3.08 14.60
C VAL A 250 1.17 -2.21 15.85
N GLN A 251 0.99 -2.78 17.04
CA GLN A 251 1.20 -2.08 18.30
C GLN A 251 2.61 -1.49 18.43
N SER A 252 3.62 -2.25 18.02
CA SER A 252 5.01 -1.79 18.01
C SER A 252 5.21 -0.62 17.03
N LEU A 253 4.65 -0.69 15.82
CA LEU A 253 4.72 0.39 14.84
C LEU A 253 4.06 1.67 15.39
N HIS A 254 2.89 1.58 16.01
CA HIS A 254 2.22 2.70 16.68
C HIS A 254 3.09 3.30 17.80
N ALA A 255 3.62 2.46 18.69
CA ALA A 255 4.50 2.90 19.79
C ALA A 255 5.78 3.58 19.27
N ASN A 256 6.24 3.24 18.07
CA ASN A 256 7.39 3.85 17.41
C ASN A 256 7.04 5.08 16.56
N GLY A 257 5.77 5.50 16.54
CA GLY A 257 5.31 6.74 15.90
C GLY A 257 4.89 6.59 14.44
N PHE A 258 4.64 5.37 13.96
CA PHE A 258 4.17 5.08 12.62
C PHE A 258 2.69 4.71 12.61
N ARG A 259 1.96 5.17 11.61
CA ARG A 259 0.65 4.63 11.21
C ARG A 259 0.85 3.46 10.25
N VAL A 260 -0.05 2.51 10.30
CA VAL A 260 0.04 1.29 9.49
C VAL A 260 -1.00 1.31 8.38
N VAL A 261 -0.53 1.16 7.14
CA VAL A 261 -1.38 0.99 5.95
C VAL A 261 -1.23 -0.44 5.47
N MET A 262 -2.33 -1.11 5.20
CA MET A 262 -2.36 -2.47 4.69
C MET A 262 -2.63 -2.46 3.19
N ASP A 263 -1.82 -3.20 2.43
CA ASP A 263 -2.05 -3.47 1.03
C ASP A 263 -3.09 -4.58 0.88
N VAL A 264 -4.16 -4.33 0.12
CA VAL A 264 -5.30 -5.25 -0.03
C VAL A 264 -5.61 -5.56 -1.49
N VAL A 265 -5.76 -6.85 -1.80
CA VAL A 265 -5.88 -7.40 -3.16
C VAL A 265 -7.29 -7.97 -3.39
N TYR A 266 -8.32 -7.12 -3.29
CA TYR A 266 -9.71 -7.57 -3.48
C TYR A 266 -10.13 -7.64 -4.96
N ASN A 267 -9.23 -7.43 -5.89
CA ASN A 267 -9.51 -7.43 -7.32
C ASN A 267 -9.56 -8.83 -7.96
N HIS A 268 -8.86 -9.82 -7.38
CA HIS A 268 -8.83 -11.21 -7.86
C HIS A 268 -8.56 -12.18 -6.71
N THR A 269 -8.70 -13.47 -6.95
CA THR A 269 -8.25 -14.59 -6.11
C THR A 269 -7.15 -15.36 -6.83
N TYR A 270 -6.26 -16.01 -6.09
CA TYR A 270 -5.18 -16.79 -6.69
C TYR A 270 -5.69 -17.82 -7.70
N HIS A 271 -6.71 -18.61 -7.32
CA HIS A 271 -7.42 -19.51 -8.23
C HIS A 271 -8.85 -19.05 -8.45
N LEU A 272 -9.39 -19.24 -9.66
CA LEU A 272 -10.81 -19.02 -9.91
C LEU A 272 -11.68 -19.86 -8.95
N GLU A 273 -11.35 -21.15 -8.77
CA GLU A 273 -12.00 -22.05 -7.81
C GLU A 273 -11.54 -21.84 -6.36
N SER A 274 -11.53 -20.59 -5.93
CA SER A 274 -11.23 -20.17 -4.56
C SER A 274 -12.31 -20.62 -3.56
N PHE A 275 -12.11 -20.31 -2.28
CA PHE A 275 -13.13 -20.57 -1.25
C PHE A 275 -14.42 -19.82 -1.53
N LEU A 276 -14.37 -18.60 -2.08
CA LEU A 276 -15.54 -17.86 -2.53
C LEU A 276 -16.30 -18.58 -3.65
N TRP A 277 -15.58 -19.11 -4.64
CA TRP A 277 -16.19 -19.85 -5.75
C TRP A 277 -16.76 -21.20 -5.30
N ARG A 278 -16.04 -21.93 -4.44
CA ARG A 278 -16.49 -23.24 -3.92
C ARG A 278 -17.77 -23.12 -3.11
N THR A 279 -17.99 -21.95 -2.47
CA THR A 279 -19.19 -21.65 -1.69
C THR A 279 -20.37 -21.27 -2.58
N VAL A 280 -20.16 -20.32 -3.52
CA VAL A 280 -21.16 -19.86 -4.48
C VAL A 280 -20.53 -19.73 -5.87
N PRO A 281 -20.48 -20.80 -6.65
CA PRO A 281 -19.84 -20.82 -7.94
C PRO A 281 -20.27 -19.64 -8.82
N TRP A 282 -19.29 -18.86 -9.32
CA TRP A 282 -19.43 -17.71 -10.19
C TRP A 282 -19.98 -16.42 -9.57
N TYR A 283 -20.64 -16.44 -8.45
CA TYR A 283 -21.26 -15.24 -7.92
C TYR A 283 -20.27 -14.10 -7.66
N HIS A 284 -19.11 -14.41 -7.13
CA HIS A 284 -18.10 -13.40 -6.77
C HIS A 284 -17.24 -12.94 -7.95
N TYR A 285 -17.45 -13.50 -9.14
CA TYR A 285 -16.60 -13.28 -10.30
C TYR A 285 -17.35 -12.67 -11.47
N ARG A 286 -16.71 -11.71 -12.14
CA ARG A 286 -17.18 -11.18 -13.41
C ARG A 286 -16.99 -12.21 -14.52
N GLN A 287 -17.94 -12.23 -15.42
CA GLN A 287 -17.97 -13.10 -16.59
C GLN A 287 -18.10 -12.25 -17.84
N LYS A 288 -17.46 -12.68 -18.92
CA LYS A 288 -17.64 -12.12 -20.26
C LYS A 288 -19.06 -12.38 -20.78
N ALA A 289 -19.39 -11.84 -21.94
CA ALA A 289 -20.73 -12.04 -22.55
C ALA A 289 -21.06 -13.50 -22.87
N ASP A 290 -20.04 -14.33 -23.14
CA ASP A 290 -20.16 -15.76 -23.39
C ASP A 290 -20.23 -16.63 -22.11
N GLY A 291 -20.20 -16.00 -20.93
CA GLY A 291 -20.24 -16.68 -19.63
C GLY A 291 -18.88 -17.15 -19.13
N THR A 292 -17.80 -17.02 -19.90
CA THR A 292 -16.44 -17.37 -19.44
C THR A 292 -15.89 -16.35 -18.44
N ALA A 293 -14.89 -16.74 -17.66
CA ALA A 293 -14.26 -15.86 -16.67
C ALA A 293 -13.67 -14.60 -17.30
N SER A 294 -13.92 -13.44 -16.70
CA SER A 294 -13.14 -12.24 -16.97
C SER A 294 -11.78 -12.30 -16.26
N THR A 295 -10.77 -11.70 -16.86
CA THR A 295 -9.38 -11.70 -16.38
C THR A 295 -8.77 -10.31 -16.38
N GLY A 296 -9.56 -9.29 -16.01
CA GLY A 296 -9.12 -7.90 -15.96
C GLY A 296 -7.94 -7.65 -15.01
N SER A 297 -7.69 -8.55 -14.05
CA SER A 297 -6.49 -8.54 -13.22
C SER A 297 -5.21 -8.95 -13.97
N GLY A 298 -5.34 -9.73 -15.05
CA GLY A 298 -4.20 -10.45 -15.65
C GLY A 298 -3.80 -11.73 -14.90
N CYS A 299 -4.47 -12.04 -13.77
CA CYS A 299 -4.16 -13.17 -12.88
C CYS A 299 -5.22 -14.30 -12.94
N GLY A 300 -6.07 -14.34 -13.96
CA GLY A 300 -7.00 -15.45 -14.21
C GLY A 300 -8.42 -15.26 -13.65
N SER A 301 -8.66 -14.30 -12.81
CA SER A 301 -10.00 -13.99 -12.26
C SER A 301 -10.22 -12.49 -12.09
N GLU A 302 -11.47 -12.09 -11.88
CA GLU A 302 -11.87 -10.70 -11.68
C GLU A 302 -13.09 -10.67 -10.75
N ILE A 303 -12.95 -9.99 -9.60
CA ILE A 303 -14.00 -9.91 -8.58
C ILE A 303 -15.12 -8.97 -9.03
N ALA A 304 -16.38 -9.41 -8.86
CA ALA A 304 -17.60 -8.65 -9.17
C ALA A 304 -18.00 -7.76 -7.98
N SER A 305 -17.19 -6.74 -7.71
CA SER A 305 -17.32 -5.85 -6.53
C SER A 305 -18.66 -5.08 -6.49
N GLU A 306 -19.35 -4.96 -7.61
CA GLU A 306 -20.67 -4.36 -7.73
C GLU A 306 -21.84 -5.26 -7.28
N ARG A 307 -21.61 -6.57 -7.03
CA ARG A 307 -22.64 -7.48 -6.49
C ARG A 307 -22.70 -7.33 -4.97
N SER A 308 -23.90 -7.24 -4.42
CA SER A 308 -24.12 -6.79 -3.04
C SER A 308 -23.40 -7.60 -1.97
N MET A 309 -23.39 -8.94 -2.08
CA MET A 309 -22.68 -9.78 -1.09
C MET A 309 -21.17 -9.78 -1.31
N CYS A 310 -20.69 -9.49 -2.52
CA CYS A 310 -19.28 -9.28 -2.78
C CYS A 310 -18.82 -7.93 -2.23
N ALA A 311 -19.58 -6.86 -2.48
CA ALA A 311 -19.34 -5.54 -1.88
C ALA A 311 -19.34 -5.60 -0.35
N ARG A 312 -20.31 -6.33 0.22
CA ARG A 312 -20.39 -6.58 1.66
C ARG A 312 -19.15 -7.29 2.19
N TYR A 313 -18.70 -8.36 1.51
CA TYR A 313 -17.51 -9.12 1.91
C TYR A 313 -16.26 -8.22 2.00
N ILE A 314 -16.05 -7.37 0.98
CA ILE A 314 -14.92 -6.44 0.94
C ILE A 314 -15.04 -5.38 2.06
N LEU A 315 -16.24 -4.82 2.25
CA LEU A 315 -16.48 -3.85 3.32
C LEU A 315 -16.25 -4.47 4.71
N ASP A 316 -16.84 -5.65 4.97
CA ASP A 316 -16.69 -6.36 6.25
C ASP A 316 -15.21 -6.68 6.53
N SER A 317 -14.45 -7.08 5.50
CA SER A 317 -13.01 -7.35 5.60
C SER A 317 -12.20 -6.10 5.95
N VAL A 318 -12.43 -4.99 5.26
CA VAL A 318 -11.75 -3.71 5.57
C VAL A 318 -12.05 -3.23 6.98
N LEU A 319 -13.33 -3.29 7.38
CA LEU A 319 -13.74 -2.89 8.74
C LEU A 319 -13.15 -3.80 9.81
N TYR A 320 -13.06 -5.11 9.55
CA TYR A 320 -12.39 -6.06 10.44
C TYR A 320 -10.91 -5.73 10.65
N TRP A 321 -10.15 -5.49 9.60
CA TRP A 321 -8.75 -5.09 9.72
C TRP A 321 -8.57 -3.76 10.45
N ALA A 322 -9.46 -2.79 10.20
CA ALA A 322 -9.42 -1.50 10.88
C ALA A 322 -9.78 -1.59 12.38
N GLU A 323 -10.67 -2.50 12.77
CA GLU A 323 -11.16 -2.67 14.14
C GLU A 323 -10.28 -3.63 14.94
N GLU A 324 -10.05 -4.83 14.41
CA GLU A 324 -9.36 -5.91 15.11
C GLU A 324 -7.84 -5.71 15.20
N TYR A 325 -7.24 -5.12 14.14
CA TYR A 325 -5.80 -4.91 14.05
C TYR A 325 -5.40 -3.43 14.11
N HIS A 326 -6.33 -2.53 14.34
CA HIS A 326 -6.11 -1.08 14.41
C HIS A 326 -5.46 -0.47 13.16
N ILE A 327 -5.62 -1.10 11.99
CA ILE A 327 -5.03 -0.62 10.72
C ILE A 327 -5.51 0.80 10.42
N ASP A 328 -4.59 1.69 10.00
CA ASP A 328 -4.82 3.13 9.80
C ASP A 328 -5.13 3.53 8.37
N GLY A 329 -5.03 2.62 7.46
CA GLY A 329 -5.35 2.87 6.06
C GLY A 329 -5.19 1.65 5.19
N PHE A 330 -5.64 1.78 3.93
CA PHE A 330 -5.67 0.68 2.98
C PHE A 330 -5.20 1.15 1.60
N ARG A 331 -4.25 0.43 1.03
CA ARG A 331 -3.88 0.54 -0.39
C ARG A 331 -4.59 -0.57 -1.16
N PHE A 332 -5.44 -0.20 -2.09
CA PHE A 332 -6.15 -1.15 -2.93
C PHE A 332 -5.33 -1.45 -4.20
N ASP A 333 -4.87 -2.68 -4.29
CA ASP A 333 -4.25 -3.22 -5.48
C ASP A 333 -5.23 -3.18 -6.64
N LEU A 334 -4.77 -2.78 -7.84
CA LEU A 334 -5.60 -2.63 -9.04
C LEU A 334 -6.98 -2.03 -8.72
N MET A 335 -7.00 -0.95 -7.92
CA MET A 335 -8.23 -0.25 -7.50
C MET A 335 -9.15 0.07 -8.68
N GLY A 336 -8.57 0.31 -9.87
CA GLY A 336 -9.29 0.55 -11.11
C GLY A 336 -10.21 -0.59 -11.58
N MET A 337 -10.15 -1.76 -10.93
CA MET A 337 -11.06 -2.88 -11.14
C MET A 337 -12.29 -2.85 -10.22
N LEU A 338 -12.25 -2.05 -9.16
CA LEU A 338 -13.30 -1.99 -8.15
C LEU A 338 -14.33 -0.90 -8.47
N ASP A 339 -15.54 -1.10 -7.98
CA ASP A 339 -16.65 -0.18 -8.17
C ASP A 339 -16.49 1.10 -7.33
N VAL A 340 -16.79 2.26 -7.93
CA VAL A 340 -16.76 3.59 -7.29
C VAL A 340 -17.68 3.64 -6.06
N GLU A 341 -18.87 3.08 -6.14
CA GLU A 341 -19.83 3.12 -5.03
C GLU A 341 -19.35 2.29 -3.84
N LEU A 342 -18.68 1.17 -4.10
CA LEU A 342 -18.04 0.37 -3.04
C LEU A 342 -16.99 1.20 -2.30
N LEU A 343 -16.02 1.80 -3.02
CA LEU A 343 -14.93 2.56 -2.38
C LEU A 343 -15.46 3.78 -1.62
N ASN A 344 -16.44 4.49 -2.19
CA ASN A 344 -17.12 5.59 -1.49
C ASN A 344 -17.85 5.11 -0.24
N THR A 345 -18.42 3.90 -0.26
CA THR A 345 -19.08 3.29 0.90
C THR A 345 -18.06 2.92 1.99
N VAL A 346 -16.94 2.30 1.59
CA VAL A 346 -15.84 1.97 2.51
C VAL A 346 -15.33 3.23 3.21
N GLN A 347 -15.03 4.31 2.45
CA GLN A 347 -14.58 5.58 3.05
C GLN A 347 -15.61 6.16 4.02
N ARG A 348 -16.89 6.16 3.64
CA ARG A 348 -17.97 6.68 4.49
C ARG A 348 -18.10 5.89 5.79
N GLU A 349 -18.02 4.56 5.76
CA GLU A 349 -18.14 3.73 6.96
C GLU A 349 -16.91 3.88 7.88
N LEU A 350 -15.71 4.03 7.30
CA LEU A 350 -14.50 4.35 8.08
C LEU A 350 -14.59 5.74 8.71
N ASP A 351 -15.00 6.77 7.95
CA ASP A 351 -15.18 8.13 8.46
C ASP A 351 -16.22 8.20 9.59
N LYS A 352 -17.30 7.43 9.48
CA LYS A 352 -18.34 7.35 10.51
C LYS A 352 -17.84 6.72 11.82
N ARG A 353 -16.98 5.72 11.75
CA ARG A 353 -16.48 4.97 12.91
C ARG A 353 -15.29 5.65 13.59
N TYR A 354 -14.37 6.20 12.81
CA TYR A 354 -13.07 6.69 13.30
C TYR A 354 -12.90 8.21 13.20
N GLY A 355 -13.75 8.90 12.45
CA GLY A 355 -13.62 10.32 12.16
C GLY A 355 -13.12 10.58 10.73
N LYS A 356 -13.51 11.72 10.19
CA LYS A 356 -13.25 12.10 8.79
C LYS A 356 -11.76 12.15 8.48
N GLY A 357 -11.31 11.30 7.55
CA GLY A 357 -9.93 11.24 7.08
C GLY A 357 -8.94 10.62 8.06
N GLU A 358 -9.41 10.04 9.17
CA GLU A 358 -8.54 9.38 10.16
C GLU A 358 -7.93 8.09 9.58
N LYS A 359 -8.69 7.35 8.78
CA LYS A 359 -8.20 6.19 8.03
C LYS A 359 -8.03 6.58 6.57
N ILE A 360 -6.82 6.41 6.02
CA ILE A 360 -6.53 6.77 4.63
C ILE A 360 -6.83 5.63 3.68
N ILE A 361 -7.43 5.94 2.52
CA ILE A 361 -7.63 5.00 1.43
C ILE A 361 -6.96 5.54 0.18
N TYR A 362 -6.28 4.68 -0.54
CA TYR A 362 -5.74 4.96 -1.88
C TYR A 362 -5.48 3.66 -2.64
N GLY A 363 -5.19 3.78 -3.92
CA GLY A 363 -4.87 2.62 -4.74
C GLY A 363 -4.46 2.95 -6.16
N GLU A 364 -4.39 1.92 -6.98
CA GLU A 364 -4.02 2.00 -8.38
C GLU A 364 -5.26 2.19 -9.25
N ALA A 365 -5.38 3.36 -9.89
CA ALA A 365 -6.54 3.70 -10.73
C ALA A 365 -6.43 3.10 -12.15
N TRP A 366 -5.99 1.84 -12.24
CA TRP A 366 -5.89 1.05 -13.48
C TRP A 366 -6.19 -0.42 -13.20
N ALA A 367 -6.28 -1.21 -14.27
CA ALA A 367 -6.43 -2.65 -14.27
C ALA A 367 -5.25 -3.30 -15.00
N GLY A 368 -5.04 -4.59 -14.82
CA GLY A 368 -4.05 -5.38 -15.56
C GLY A 368 -4.48 -5.65 -17.02
N GLY A 369 -5.77 -5.64 -17.29
CA GLY A 369 -6.37 -5.92 -18.59
C GLY A 369 -7.76 -5.32 -18.75
N THR A 370 -8.56 -5.86 -19.68
CA THR A 370 -9.94 -5.40 -19.91
C THR A 370 -10.88 -5.99 -18.87
N CYS A 371 -11.57 -5.13 -18.14
CA CYS A 371 -12.61 -5.50 -17.18
C CYS A 371 -13.99 -5.66 -17.85
N HIS A 372 -14.82 -6.53 -17.26
CA HIS A 372 -16.20 -6.78 -17.75
C HIS A 372 -17.23 -6.58 -16.62
N PRO A 373 -17.37 -5.37 -16.06
CA PRO A 373 -18.39 -5.09 -15.06
C PRO A 373 -19.80 -5.17 -15.66
N ARG A 374 -20.80 -5.28 -14.79
CA ARG A 374 -22.21 -5.13 -15.17
C ARG A 374 -22.44 -3.74 -15.79
N GLU A 375 -23.37 -3.64 -16.73
CA GLU A 375 -23.73 -2.38 -17.38
C GLU A 375 -24.12 -1.30 -16.35
N GLY A 376 -23.65 -0.09 -16.57
CA GLY A 376 -23.87 1.07 -15.69
C GLY A 376 -22.92 1.18 -14.48
N VAL A 377 -22.09 0.19 -14.23
CA VAL A 377 -21.08 0.23 -13.15
C VAL A 377 -19.89 1.11 -13.57
N ARG A 378 -19.52 2.03 -12.68
CA ARG A 378 -18.31 2.87 -12.84
C ARG A 378 -17.18 2.30 -12.03
N LEU A 379 -16.10 1.92 -12.69
CA LEU A 379 -14.88 1.46 -12.02
C LEU A 379 -13.99 2.64 -11.62
N CYS A 380 -13.14 2.45 -10.59
CA CYS A 380 -12.24 3.47 -10.06
C CYS A 380 -11.03 3.74 -10.97
N THR A 381 -11.24 3.81 -12.29
CA THR A 381 -10.21 4.15 -13.27
C THR A 381 -9.85 5.64 -13.22
N LYS A 382 -8.76 6.03 -13.88
CA LYS A 382 -8.30 7.43 -13.95
C LYS A 382 -9.40 8.39 -14.39
N ASP A 383 -10.26 7.98 -15.32
CA ASP A 383 -11.33 8.82 -15.85
C ASP A 383 -12.46 9.06 -14.82
N ASN A 384 -12.58 8.19 -13.84
CA ASN A 384 -13.62 8.22 -12.81
C ASN A 384 -13.11 8.72 -11.44
N LEU A 385 -11.84 9.13 -11.30
CA LEU A 385 -11.29 9.60 -10.02
C LEU A 385 -12.07 10.76 -9.40
N ARG A 386 -12.67 11.60 -10.23
CA ARG A 386 -13.50 12.72 -9.76
C ARG A 386 -14.86 12.28 -9.21
N ALA A 387 -15.28 11.03 -9.42
CA ALA A 387 -16.47 10.44 -8.81
C ALA A 387 -16.20 9.81 -7.44
N LEU A 388 -14.93 9.62 -7.08
CA LEU A 388 -14.52 9.16 -5.76
C LEU A 388 -14.61 10.30 -4.74
N ASN A 389 -14.84 9.92 -3.48
CA ASN A 389 -14.69 10.83 -2.35
C ASN A 389 -13.28 11.48 -2.39
N PRO A 390 -13.16 12.82 -2.24
CA PRO A 390 -11.86 13.51 -2.30
C PRO A 390 -10.81 13.04 -1.27
N ALA A 391 -11.21 12.25 -0.26
CA ALA A 391 -10.29 11.61 0.68
C ALA A 391 -9.60 10.37 0.11
N ILE A 392 -10.21 9.71 -0.91
CA ILE A 392 -9.66 8.52 -1.55
C ILE A 392 -8.59 8.91 -2.56
N GLY A 393 -7.36 8.43 -2.34
CA GLY A 393 -6.21 8.73 -3.18
C GLY A 393 -6.01 7.73 -4.33
N ALA A 394 -5.21 8.15 -5.33
CA ALA A 394 -4.70 7.27 -6.35
C ALA A 394 -3.25 7.60 -6.71
N PHE A 395 -2.49 6.62 -7.14
CA PHE A 395 -1.11 6.80 -7.59
C PHE A 395 -1.04 7.75 -8.80
N CYS A 396 -0.13 8.73 -8.72
CA CYS A 396 0.09 9.75 -9.75
C CYS A 396 1.26 9.36 -10.65
N ASP A 397 1.01 8.48 -11.61
CA ASP A 397 2.02 8.04 -12.58
C ASP A 397 2.47 9.16 -13.55
N ASN A 398 1.67 10.19 -13.74
CA ASN A 398 2.06 11.36 -14.53
C ASN A 398 3.31 12.04 -13.97
N THR A 399 3.39 12.23 -12.64
CA THR A 399 4.61 12.79 -12.01
C THR A 399 5.77 11.82 -12.11
N ARG A 400 5.55 10.52 -11.84
CA ARG A 400 6.56 9.48 -11.96
C ARG A 400 7.22 9.49 -13.34
N ASP A 401 6.41 9.46 -14.39
CA ASP A 401 6.90 9.36 -15.77
C ASP A 401 7.53 10.67 -16.27
N ALA A 402 7.01 11.83 -15.83
CA ALA A 402 7.63 13.11 -16.13
C ALA A 402 9.03 13.22 -15.50
N VAL A 403 9.24 12.68 -14.31
CA VAL A 403 10.50 12.80 -13.57
C VAL A 403 11.55 11.81 -14.03
N LYS A 404 11.22 10.49 -14.11
CA LYS A 404 12.21 9.43 -14.38
C LYS A 404 12.05 8.71 -15.73
N GLY A 405 10.99 9.04 -16.49
CA GLY A 405 10.63 8.36 -17.72
C GLY A 405 9.69 7.17 -17.54
N SER A 406 9.00 6.80 -18.62
CA SER A 406 8.01 5.74 -18.65
C SER A 406 8.59 4.38 -18.26
N LEU A 407 7.76 3.55 -17.60
CA LEU A 407 8.05 2.15 -17.27
C LEU A 407 7.85 1.18 -18.44
N MET A 408 7.23 1.64 -19.55
CA MET A 408 7.03 0.81 -20.74
C MET A 408 8.32 0.54 -21.52
N ASN A 409 9.33 1.39 -21.33
CA ASN A 409 10.64 1.26 -21.97
C ASN A 409 11.75 1.57 -20.96
N GLU A 410 12.69 0.64 -20.79
CA GLU A 410 13.82 0.80 -19.88
C GLU A 410 14.69 2.03 -20.18
N LYS A 411 14.84 2.37 -21.47
CA LYS A 411 15.64 3.51 -21.94
C LYS A 411 14.84 4.83 -22.02
N ALA A 412 13.54 4.81 -21.73
CA ALA A 412 12.78 6.05 -21.68
C ALA A 412 13.31 6.96 -20.58
N VAL A 413 13.57 8.21 -20.94
CA VAL A 413 14.10 9.24 -20.03
C VAL A 413 13.01 10.19 -19.58
N GLY A 414 13.14 10.71 -18.37
CA GLY A 414 12.37 11.81 -17.83
C GLY A 414 13.27 13.01 -17.55
N PHE A 415 12.76 13.95 -16.79
CA PHE A 415 13.44 15.21 -16.49
C PHE A 415 14.84 15.02 -15.91
N VAL A 416 14.99 14.16 -14.91
CA VAL A 416 16.24 14.02 -14.14
C VAL A 416 17.32 13.24 -14.87
N ASN A 417 16.99 12.57 -15.97
CA ASN A 417 17.88 11.68 -16.70
C ASN A 417 17.89 11.91 -18.23
N GLY A 418 17.48 13.12 -18.68
CA GLY A 418 17.80 13.58 -20.04
C GLY A 418 16.66 14.08 -20.93
N ALA A 419 15.37 14.00 -20.51
CA ALA A 419 14.26 14.46 -21.36
C ALA A 419 14.02 15.98 -21.32
N GLY A 420 14.56 16.67 -20.33
CA GLY A 420 14.22 18.06 -20.08
C GLY A 420 12.78 18.27 -19.56
N MET A 421 12.53 19.43 -18.98
CA MET A 421 11.22 19.87 -18.51
C MET A 421 11.16 21.40 -18.50
N ASP A 422 10.05 21.96 -18.93
CA ASP A 422 9.72 23.37 -18.79
C ASP A 422 8.78 23.61 -17.59
N ALA A 423 8.51 24.90 -17.31
CA ALA A 423 7.62 25.32 -16.25
C ALA A 423 6.19 24.78 -16.42
N GLY A 424 5.73 24.62 -17.66
CA GLY A 424 4.39 24.08 -17.95
C GLY A 424 4.24 22.63 -17.50
N ARG A 425 5.30 21.81 -17.61
CA ARG A 425 5.33 20.42 -17.14
C ARG A 425 5.69 20.30 -15.65
N LEU A 426 6.51 21.21 -15.10
CA LEU A 426 6.85 21.21 -13.68
C LEU A 426 5.64 21.54 -12.81
N ARG A 427 4.87 22.58 -13.17
CA ARG A 427 3.74 23.06 -12.37
C ARG A 427 2.77 21.94 -11.98
N PRO A 428 2.23 21.12 -12.91
CA PRO A 428 1.37 20.00 -12.55
C PRO A 428 2.04 19.01 -11.59
N CYS A 429 3.33 18.69 -11.76
CA CYS A 429 4.04 17.82 -10.85
C CYS A 429 4.06 18.36 -9.42
N ILE A 430 4.36 19.64 -9.24
CA ILE A 430 4.40 20.26 -7.91
C ILE A 430 3.00 20.43 -7.31
N THR A 431 1.98 20.79 -8.12
CA THR A 431 0.58 20.88 -7.68
C THR A 431 -0.13 19.52 -7.64
N ALA A 432 0.63 18.42 -7.83
CA ALA A 432 0.13 17.05 -7.77
C ALA A 432 -1.02 16.77 -8.76
N TRP A 433 -1.02 17.40 -9.95
CA TRP A 433 -2.05 17.26 -10.97
C TRP A 433 -3.47 17.51 -10.42
N ALA A 434 -3.59 18.39 -9.41
CA ALA A 434 -4.82 18.70 -8.71
C ALA A 434 -5.38 20.07 -9.10
N GLY A 435 -6.72 20.18 -9.12
CA GLY A 435 -7.45 21.41 -9.39
C GLY A 435 -8.60 21.22 -10.37
N GLU A 436 -9.17 22.35 -10.79
CA GLU A 436 -10.23 22.38 -11.81
C GLU A 436 -9.68 21.87 -13.15
N ASN A 437 -10.40 20.96 -13.80
CA ASN A 437 -10.00 20.31 -15.05
C ASN A 437 -8.69 19.50 -14.99
N CYS A 438 -8.19 19.17 -13.78
CA CYS A 438 -7.06 18.28 -13.58
C CYS A 438 -7.50 16.84 -13.27
N GLN A 439 -6.54 15.91 -13.24
CA GLN A 439 -6.79 14.50 -12.92
C GLN A 439 -7.41 14.35 -11.53
N PHE A 440 -6.91 15.08 -10.53
CA PHE A 440 -7.38 15.04 -9.15
C PHE A 440 -8.13 16.33 -8.78
N GLN A 441 -9.10 16.21 -7.89
CA GLN A 441 -9.84 17.37 -7.36
C GLN A 441 -8.96 18.18 -6.40
N ALA A 442 -8.18 17.48 -5.57
CA ALA A 442 -7.32 18.08 -4.55
C ALA A 442 -6.02 17.27 -4.41
N PRO A 443 -4.93 17.85 -3.88
CA PRO A 443 -3.69 17.11 -3.60
C PRO A 443 -3.86 15.97 -2.60
N SER A 444 -4.94 15.96 -1.79
CA SER A 444 -5.31 14.83 -0.93
C SER A 444 -5.54 13.53 -1.71
N GLN A 445 -5.96 13.62 -2.97
CA GLN A 445 -6.17 12.44 -3.82
C GLN A 445 -4.90 11.94 -4.51
N ALA A 446 -3.82 12.71 -4.56
CA ALA A 446 -2.63 12.34 -5.32
C ALA A 446 -1.57 11.68 -4.43
N ILE A 447 -1.30 10.40 -4.68
CA ILE A 447 -0.13 9.69 -4.14
C ILE A 447 1.02 9.90 -5.12
N THR A 448 1.96 10.77 -4.76
CA THR A 448 3.10 11.10 -5.61
C THR A 448 4.27 10.18 -5.31
N TYR A 449 4.78 9.52 -6.31
CA TYR A 449 5.81 8.49 -6.16
C TYR A 449 6.75 8.44 -7.35
N LEU A 450 7.90 7.82 -7.17
CA LEU A 450 8.89 7.61 -8.21
C LEU A 450 9.14 6.13 -8.48
N SER A 451 9.02 5.29 -7.46
CA SER A 451 9.08 3.84 -7.56
C SER A 451 8.18 3.18 -6.50
N CYS A 452 7.81 1.94 -6.73
CA CYS A 452 7.14 1.04 -5.80
C CYS A 452 7.76 -0.35 -5.95
N HIS A 453 7.14 -1.38 -5.35
CA HIS A 453 7.60 -2.77 -5.51
C HIS A 453 7.61 -3.23 -6.97
N ASP A 454 6.62 -2.77 -7.77
CA ASP A 454 6.48 -3.07 -9.19
C ASP A 454 7.51 -2.35 -10.06
N ASP A 455 7.91 -2.99 -11.15
CA ASP A 455 8.84 -2.48 -12.14
C ASP A 455 10.26 -2.21 -11.56
N TRP A 456 11.01 -1.31 -12.18
CA TRP A 456 12.35 -0.95 -11.71
C TRP A 456 12.29 -0.06 -10.48
N THR A 457 13.19 -0.30 -9.53
CA THR A 457 13.49 0.70 -8.50
C THR A 457 13.87 2.03 -9.16
N LEU A 458 13.78 3.14 -8.43
CA LEU A 458 14.25 4.43 -8.95
C LEU A 458 15.74 4.34 -9.34
N TRP A 459 16.54 3.70 -8.50
CA TRP A 459 17.98 3.52 -8.76
C TRP A 459 18.24 2.74 -10.05
N ASP A 460 17.62 1.59 -10.21
CA ASP A 460 17.80 0.74 -11.39
C ASP A 460 17.38 1.44 -12.68
N LYS A 461 16.26 2.16 -12.65
CA LYS A 461 15.80 2.97 -13.79
C LYS A 461 16.80 4.06 -14.16
N LEU A 462 17.39 4.73 -13.18
CA LEU A 462 18.41 5.76 -13.41
C LEU A 462 19.72 5.14 -13.93
N VAL A 463 20.13 3.99 -13.41
CA VAL A 463 21.29 3.25 -13.95
C VAL A 463 21.08 2.86 -15.40
N CYS A 464 19.91 2.32 -15.76
CA CYS A 464 19.59 1.96 -17.16
C CYS A 464 19.76 3.12 -18.15
N THR A 465 19.56 4.36 -17.70
CA THR A 465 19.56 5.54 -18.58
C THR A 465 20.85 6.37 -18.48
N LEU A 466 21.56 6.34 -17.35
CA LEU A 466 22.70 7.20 -17.08
C LEU A 466 24.05 6.45 -17.03
N ASP A 467 24.05 5.15 -16.72
CA ASP A 467 25.29 4.37 -16.66
C ASP A 467 25.40 3.38 -17.81
N PRO A 468 26.18 3.69 -18.87
CA PRO A 468 26.32 2.79 -20.03
C PRO A 468 26.94 1.42 -19.69
N LYS A 469 27.54 1.28 -18.49
CA LYS A 469 28.11 0.02 -18.00
C LYS A 469 27.16 -0.78 -17.13
N LEU A 470 25.95 -0.25 -16.87
CA LEU A 470 24.88 -0.89 -16.05
C LEU A 470 25.39 -1.42 -14.70
N ARG A 471 26.14 -0.57 -13.97
CA ARG A 471 26.74 -0.94 -12.67
C ARG A 471 25.74 -0.67 -11.54
N TYR A 472 24.72 -1.50 -11.42
CA TYR A 472 23.62 -1.33 -10.47
C TYR A 472 24.06 -1.21 -9.00
N GLU A 473 25.06 -1.99 -8.61
CA GLU A 473 25.59 -1.98 -7.24
C GLU A 473 26.45 -0.75 -6.92
N LYS A 474 26.93 -0.04 -7.94
CA LYS A 474 27.87 1.06 -7.73
C LYS A 474 27.18 2.40 -7.55
N LEU A 475 27.42 3.07 -6.44
CA LEU A 475 26.96 4.45 -6.17
C LEU A 475 27.73 5.46 -7.04
N THR A 476 27.29 5.63 -8.30
CA THR A 476 27.93 6.56 -9.24
C THR A 476 27.44 7.99 -9.01
N PRO A 477 28.31 9.03 -9.16
CA PRO A 477 27.94 10.41 -8.90
C PRO A 477 26.78 10.93 -9.74
N ASP A 478 26.66 10.51 -11.01
CA ASP A 478 25.61 10.95 -11.90
C ASP A 478 24.24 10.42 -11.47
N VAL A 479 24.17 9.12 -11.14
CA VAL A 479 22.93 8.49 -10.64
C VAL A 479 22.54 9.06 -9.27
N LEU A 480 23.54 9.32 -8.39
CA LEU A 480 23.28 9.96 -7.09
C LEU A 480 22.69 11.37 -7.25
N ARG A 481 23.21 12.19 -8.19
CA ARG A 481 22.67 13.53 -8.45
C ARG A 481 21.24 13.46 -8.99
N ALA A 482 20.99 12.59 -9.97
CA ALA A 482 19.68 12.40 -10.55
C ALA A 482 18.67 11.90 -9.51
N ASN A 483 19.05 10.96 -8.63
CA ASN A 483 18.20 10.50 -7.53
C ASN A 483 17.86 11.64 -6.54
N LYS A 484 18.85 12.45 -6.14
CA LYS A 484 18.61 13.62 -5.28
C LYS A 484 17.65 14.63 -5.91
N LEU A 485 17.80 14.91 -7.21
CA LEU A 485 16.90 15.82 -7.94
C LEU A 485 15.49 15.25 -8.02
N ALA A 486 15.35 13.95 -8.29
CA ALA A 486 14.07 13.25 -8.32
C ALA A 486 13.38 13.30 -6.95
N ALA A 487 14.11 13.01 -5.87
CA ALA A 487 13.64 13.12 -4.50
C ALA A 487 13.16 14.53 -4.16
N ALA A 488 13.90 15.56 -4.60
CA ALA A 488 13.52 16.95 -4.36
C ALA A 488 12.17 17.28 -5.03
N ILE A 489 11.92 16.83 -6.25
CA ILE A 489 10.64 17.04 -6.92
C ILE A 489 9.52 16.32 -6.16
N ASN A 490 9.67 15.02 -5.86
CA ASN A 490 8.64 14.24 -5.18
C ASN A 490 8.30 14.79 -3.78
N LEU A 491 9.33 15.14 -3.00
CA LEU A 491 9.15 15.64 -1.63
C LEU A 491 8.80 17.14 -1.57
N CYS A 492 8.91 17.89 -2.66
CA CYS A 492 8.48 19.29 -2.76
C CYS A 492 7.13 19.46 -3.48
N CYS A 493 6.39 18.41 -3.78
CA CYS A 493 5.05 18.49 -4.34
C CYS A 493 3.97 18.63 -3.26
N GLN A 494 2.77 19.06 -3.63
CA GLN A 494 1.62 19.23 -2.73
C GLN A 494 0.89 17.90 -2.42
N GLY A 495 1.10 16.83 -3.21
CA GLY A 495 0.50 15.51 -2.99
C GLY A 495 0.98 14.81 -1.72
N ARG A 496 0.59 13.55 -1.55
CA ARG A 496 1.05 12.65 -0.49
C ARG A 496 2.28 11.89 -1.01
N PRO A 497 3.50 12.18 -0.53
CA PRO A 497 4.69 11.47 -1.01
C PRO A 497 4.69 10.02 -0.57
N PHE A 498 5.04 9.17 -1.52
CA PHE A 498 5.24 7.75 -1.33
C PHE A 498 6.68 7.40 -1.71
N LEU A 499 7.31 6.56 -0.92
CA LEU A 499 8.67 6.06 -1.09
C LEU A 499 8.68 4.54 -1.05
N HIS A 500 9.26 3.91 -2.04
CA HIS A 500 9.60 2.49 -1.98
C HIS A 500 10.74 2.27 -0.99
N ALA A 501 10.63 1.28 -0.11
CA ALA A 501 11.67 1.00 0.90
C ALA A 501 13.06 0.87 0.27
N GLY A 502 13.99 1.71 0.75
CA GLY A 502 15.34 1.78 0.24
C GLY A 502 15.58 2.73 -0.93
N GLU A 503 14.56 3.42 -1.43
CA GLU A 503 14.72 4.44 -2.48
C GLU A 503 15.74 5.50 -2.05
N GLU A 504 15.73 5.87 -0.77
CA GLU A 504 16.59 6.85 -0.15
C GLU A 504 18.07 6.43 0.01
N PHE A 505 18.36 5.15 -0.18
CA PHE A 505 19.75 4.67 -0.24
C PHE A 505 20.12 4.03 -1.58
N GLY A 506 19.29 4.26 -2.60
CA GLY A 506 19.53 3.74 -3.93
C GLY A 506 19.41 2.21 -3.99
N ARG A 507 18.33 1.65 -3.36
CA ARG A 507 18.02 0.21 -3.44
C ARG A 507 18.06 -0.27 -4.87
N THR A 508 18.79 -1.35 -5.12
CA THR A 508 18.85 -2.03 -6.41
C THR A 508 18.30 -3.46 -6.30
N LYS A 509 17.70 -3.91 -7.37
CA LYS A 509 17.35 -5.31 -7.61
C LYS A 509 18.16 -5.87 -8.78
N GLY A 510 19.35 -5.28 -9.06
CA GLY A 510 20.24 -5.68 -10.16
C GLY A 510 19.64 -5.44 -11.55
N GLY A 511 18.70 -4.48 -11.68
CA GLY A 511 17.98 -4.21 -12.92
C GLY A 511 16.79 -5.15 -13.18
N MET A 512 16.45 -6.02 -12.25
CA MET A 512 15.29 -6.92 -12.38
C MET A 512 13.98 -6.12 -12.30
N LYS A 513 13.21 -6.15 -13.38
CA LYS A 513 11.95 -5.43 -13.49
C LYS A 513 10.83 -6.06 -12.64
N ASN A 514 10.74 -7.38 -12.66
CA ASN A 514 9.71 -8.14 -11.94
C ASN A 514 10.37 -9.16 -11.00
N SER A 515 10.34 -8.89 -9.71
CA SER A 515 11.01 -9.69 -8.68
C SER A 515 10.03 -10.37 -7.71
N TYR A 516 8.74 -10.50 -8.08
CA TYR A 516 7.66 -10.92 -7.17
C TYR A 516 7.91 -12.27 -6.48
N ASN A 517 8.60 -13.19 -7.15
CA ASN A 517 8.98 -14.52 -6.63
C ASN A 517 10.49 -14.79 -6.76
N ALA A 518 11.29 -13.72 -6.86
CA ALA A 518 12.74 -13.86 -6.90
C ALA A 518 13.29 -14.20 -5.51
N SER A 519 14.57 -14.58 -5.46
CA SER A 519 15.23 -14.86 -4.18
C SER A 519 15.09 -13.71 -3.18
N PRO A 520 14.89 -14.00 -1.88
CA PRO A 520 14.92 -12.99 -0.82
C PRO A 520 16.20 -12.12 -0.85
N LEU A 521 17.32 -12.66 -1.31
CA LEU A 521 18.59 -11.93 -1.45
C LEU A 521 18.51 -10.77 -2.45
N ILE A 522 17.65 -10.86 -3.48
CA ILE A 522 17.44 -9.79 -4.46
C ILE A 522 16.51 -8.72 -3.87
N ASN A 523 15.52 -9.14 -3.09
CA ASN A 523 14.47 -8.27 -2.59
C ASN A 523 14.81 -7.62 -1.24
N ARG A 524 15.77 -8.14 -0.46
CA ARG A 524 16.12 -7.61 0.86
C ARG A 524 16.51 -6.13 0.85
N LEU A 525 16.28 -5.45 1.95
CA LEU A 525 16.88 -4.15 2.20
C LEU A 525 18.37 -4.36 2.57
N ASP A 526 19.25 -3.82 1.77
CA ASP A 526 20.70 -3.86 2.02
C ASP A 526 21.08 -2.77 3.03
N TRP A 527 21.18 -3.15 4.29
CA TRP A 527 21.48 -2.22 5.37
C TRP A 527 22.92 -1.68 5.32
N GLN A 528 23.86 -2.42 4.76
CA GLN A 528 25.22 -1.92 4.51
C GLN A 528 25.18 -0.76 3.51
N ARG A 529 24.43 -0.92 2.40
CA ARG A 529 24.26 0.12 1.37
C ARG A 529 23.61 1.38 1.92
N ALA A 530 22.69 1.26 2.88
CA ALA A 530 22.06 2.42 3.52
C ALA A 530 23.09 3.35 4.17
N TRP A 531 24.16 2.80 4.74
CA TRP A 531 25.24 3.56 5.34
C TRP A 531 26.29 4.01 4.34
N GLU A 532 26.59 3.23 3.32
CA GLU A 532 27.46 3.65 2.20
C GLU A 532 26.85 4.83 1.43
N ALA A 533 25.54 4.82 1.23
CA ALA A 533 24.78 5.90 0.58
C ALA A 533 24.35 7.02 1.55
N LYS A 534 24.99 7.16 2.71
CA LYS A 534 24.62 8.11 3.75
C LYS A 534 24.31 9.53 3.24
N SER A 535 25.04 10.01 2.24
CA SER A 535 24.80 11.35 1.68
C SER A 535 23.45 11.48 0.97
N LEU A 536 22.95 10.39 0.41
CA LEU A 536 21.62 10.32 -0.21
C LEU A 536 20.55 10.19 0.87
N VAL A 537 20.73 9.31 1.84
CA VAL A 537 19.84 9.15 3.01
C VAL A 537 19.66 10.47 3.75
N ASP A 538 20.74 11.18 4.06
CA ASP A 538 20.70 12.48 4.72
C ASP A 538 19.96 13.53 3.89
N TYR A 539 20.02 13.42 2.56
CA TYR A 539 19.30 14.32 1.65
C TYR A 539 17.78 14.09 1.73
N TYR A 540 17.33 12.84 1.63
CA TYR A 540 15.91 12.48 1.82
C TYR A 540 15.40 12.91 3.21
N ARG A 541 16.16 12.57 4.25
CA ARG A 541 15.81 12.92 5.63
C ARG A 541 15.64 14.44 5.81
N GLY A 542 16.52 15.20 5.20
CA GLY A 542 16.47 16.67 5.27
C GLY A 542 15.29 17.24 4.50
N LEU A 543 14.93 16.70 3.32
CA LEU A 543 13.74 17.08 2.55
C LEU A 543 12.45 16.75 3.31
N ILE A 544 12.35 15.55 3.88
CA ILE A 544 11.21 15.13 4.71
C ILE A 544 11.03 16.10 5.90
N ALA A 545 12.13 16.43 6.58
CA ALA A 545 12.09 17.35 7.71
C ALA A 545 11.78 18.78 7.29
N LEU A 546 12.22 19.24 6.12
CA LEU A 546 11.90 20.53 5.53
C LEU A 546 10.42 20.60 5.15
N ARG A 547 9.91 19.61 4.41
CA ARG A 547 8.52 19.50 3.98
C ARG A 547 7.55 19.68 5.14
N LYS A 548 7.81 19.04 6.29
CA LYS A 548 6.99 19.15 7.51
C LYS A 548 6.90 20.60 8.05
N ARG A 549 7.75 21.53 7.58
CA ARG A 549 7.83 22.94 7.98
C ARG A 549 7.23 23.90 6.96
N LEU A 550 6.82 23.41 5.80
CA LEU A 550 6.33 24.22 4.69
C LEU A 550 4.81 24.08 4.54
N PRO A 551 3.99 25.01 5.09
CA PRO A 551 2.53 24.97 4.94
C PRO A 551 2.07 24.84 3.49
N ALA A 552 2.78 25.47 2.53
CA ALA A 552 2.45 25.40 1.12
C ALA A 552 2.43 23.97 0.55
N LEU A 553 3.28 23.07 1.07
CA LEU A 553 3.37 21.68 0.65
C LEU A 553 2.41 20.75 1.41
N LYS A 554 1.95 21.19 2.59
CA LYS A 554 1.01 20.44 3.44
C LYS A 554 -0.46 20.74 3.14
N ASP A 555 -0.73 21.76 2.34
CA ASP A 555 -2.10 22.09 1.94
C ASP A 555 -2.65 20.98 1.03
N LYS A 556 -3.65 20.25 1.51
CA LYS A 556 -4.31 19.15 0.81
C LYS A 556 -5.70 19.52 0.28
N SER A 557 -6.06 20.81 0.41
CA SER A 557 -7.35 21.32 -0.04
C SER A 557 -7.43 21.51 -1.56
N GLU A 558 -8.62 21.61 -2.09
CA GLU A 558 -8.89 21.98 -3.48
C GLU A 558 -8.32 23.34 -3.88
N GLN A 559 -8.02 24.18 -2.89
CA GLN A 559 -7.47 25.52 -3.10
C GLN A 559 -5.93 25.55 -3.10
N ALA A 560 -5.26 24.42 -2.84
CA ALA A 560 -3.80 24.34 -2.72
C ALA A 560 -3.07 24.89 -3.95
N GLY A 561 -3.62 24.69 -5.15
CA GLY A 561 -3.05 25.22 -6.40
C GLY A 561 -3.00 26.77 -6.46
N LYS A 562 -3.84 27.48 -5.67
CA LYS A 562 -3.81 28.95 -5.57
C LYS A 562 -2.59 29.50 -4.83
N ARG A 563 -1.85 28.62 -4.14
CA ARG A 563 -0.57 29.01 -3.53
C ARG A 563 0.56 29.22 -4.54
N VAL A 564 0.38 28.82 -5.80
CA VAL A 564 1.37 29.08 -6.87
C VAL A 564 1.32 30.56 -7.24
N LEU A 565 2.36 31.30 -6.87
CA LEU A 565 2.50 32.71 -7.22
C LEU A 565 2.96 32.84 -8.68
N TYR A 566 3.95 32.06 -9.09
CA TYR A 566 4.40 31.97 -10.49
C TYR A 566 5.15 30.66 -10.72
N CYS A 567 5.24 30.28 -12.00
CA CYS A 567 6.07 29.15 -12.47
C CYS A 567 6.63 29.54 -13.85
N VAL A 568 7.96 29.62 -13.97
CA VAL A 568 8.66 30.14 -15.17
C VAL A 568 9.92 29.32 -15.43
N ASP A 569 10.44 29.43 -16.63
CA ASP A 569 11.74 28.86 -17.00
C ASP A 569 12.85 29.90 -16.72
N GLU A 570 13.71 29.60 -15.76
CA GLU A 570 14.88 30.42 -15.45
C GLU A 570 15.97 30.27 -16.51
N ALA A 571 16.14 29.05 -17.01
CA ALA A 571 17.02 28.70 -18.12
C ALA A 571 16.52 27.40 -18.77
N GLU A 572 17.14 27.00 -19.86
CA GLU A 572 16.87 25.70 -20.51
C GLU A 572 17.07 24.56 -19.50
N ASN A 573 16.06 23.71 -19.33
CA ASN A 573 16.03 22.62 -18.36
C ASN A 573 16.20 23.05 -16.88
N CYS A 574 15.85 24.30 -16.58
CA CYS A 574 15.82 24.81 -15.22
C CYS A 574 14.53 25.60 -14.93
N PRO A 575 13.39 24.94 -14.89
CA PRO A 575 12.17 25.58 -14.45
C PRO A 575 12.20 25.91 -12.95
N CYS A 576 11.47 26.96 -12.57
CA CYS A 576 11.29 27.32 -11.18
C CYS A 576 9.80 27.58 -10.85
N ILE A 577 9.46 27.40 -9.58
CA ILE A 577 8.13 27.68 -9.05
C ILE A 577 8.23 28.38 -7.71
N CYS A 578 7.39 29.41 -7.52
CA CYS A 578 7.27 30.12 -6.27
C CYS A 578 5.88 29.87 -5.66
N LEU A 579 5.86 29.50 -4.38
CA LEU A 579 4.64 29.25 -3.63
C LEU A 579 4.48 30.26 -2.49
N ASP A 580 3.25 30.73 -2.28
CA ASP A 580 2.83 31.38 -1.05
C ASP A 580 2.83 30.36 0.09
N ASN A 581 3.70 30.58 1.06
CA ASN A 581 3.84 29.67 2.20
C ASN A 581 3.09 30.15 3.45
N GLY A 582 2.37 31.25 3.33
CA GLY A 582 1.53 31.84 4.37
C GLY A 582 2.24 32.85 5.26
N ALA A 583 1.53 33.92 5.55
CA ALA A 583 2.05 35.06 6.30
C ALA A 583 2.52 34.72 7.72
N ASP A 584 1.98 33.69 8.35
CA ASP A 584 2.36 33.23 9.70
C ASP A 584 3.56 32.26 9.72
N SER A 585 4.04 31.85 8.55
CA SER A 585 5.19 30.97 8.42
C SER A 585 6.51 31.72 8.64
N ARG A 586 7.56 31.01 9.07
CA ARG A 586 8.91 31.57 9.15
C ARG A 586 9.40 32.12 7.81
N TRP A 587 9.03 31.45 6.73
CA TRP A 587 9.27 31.88 5.35
C TRP A 587 7.91 32.11 4.69
N ASP A 588 7.63 33.34 4.29
CA ASP A 588 6.33 33.70 3.69
C ASP A 588 6.19 33.20 2.25
N GLN A 589 7.31 33.00 1.55
CA GLN A 589 7.35 32.40 0.22
C GLN A 589 8.42 31.31 0.15
N VAL A 590 8.18 30.31 -0.70
CA VAL A 590 9.14 29.27 -1.04
C VAL A 590 9.39 29.28 -2.54
N LEU A 591 10.64 29.46 -2.93
CA LEU A 591 11.09 29.48 -4.31
C LEU A 591 11.95 28.24 -4.57
N MET A 592 11.59 27.45 -5.58
CA MET A 592 12.20 26.19 -5.90
C MET A 592 12.66 26.16 -7.36
N PHE A 593 13.94 25.94 -7.58
CA PHE A 593 14.56 25.73 -8.90
C PHE A 593 14.96 24.27 -9.04
N PHE A 594 14.75 23.72 -10.23
CA PHE A 594 15.09 22.35 -10.56
C PHE A 594 15.95 22.33 -11.84
N ASN A 595 17.26 22.19 -11.69
CA ASN A 595 18.21 22.20 -12.81
C ASN A 595 18.55 20.75 -13.21
N ALA A 596 18.06 20.28 -14.34
CA ALA A 596 18.49 19.02 -14.97
C ALA A 596 19.61 19.22 -16.01
N GLY A 597 20.01 20.46 -16.29
CA GLY A 597 21.11 20.80 -17.18
C GLY A 597 22.50 20.41 -16.64
N ASN A 598 23.49 20.42 -17.51
CA ASN A 598 24.86 20.02 -17.21
C ASN A 598 25.77 21.19 -16.82
N ARG A 599 25.23 22.41 -16.66
CA ARG A 599 25.98 23.61 -16.31
C ARG A 599 25.55 24.18 -14.94
N ALA A 600 26.51 24.73 -14.24
CA ALA A 600 26.26 25.59 -13.07
C ALA A 600 26.10 27.04 -13.55
N PHE A 601 25.18 27.78 -12.91
CA PHE A 601 24.97 29.19 -13.15
C PHE A 601 24.33 29.86 -11.93
N ASP A 602 24.23 31.19 -11.94
CA ASP A 602 23.52 31.93 -10.92
C ASP A 602 22.09 32.21 -11.37
N VAL A 603 21.10 31.79 -10.58
CA VAL A 603 19.69 32.15 -10.78
C VAL A 603 19.41 33.55 -10.23
N VAL A 604 18.51 34.30 -10.86
CA VAL A 604 18.09 35.62 -10.41
C VAL A 604 16.98 35.48 -9.36
N LEU A 605 17.11 36.21 -8.26
CA LEU A 605 16.15 36.17 -7.16
C LEU A 605 15.30 37.43 -7.14
N PRO A 606 13.98 37.31 -6.82
CA PRO A 606 13.14 38.46 -6.53
C PRO A 606 13.69 39.26 -5.33
N ASP A 607 13.27 40.52 -5.23
CA ASP A 607 13.65 41.39 -4.11
C ASP A 607 13.34 40.75 -2.75
N GLY A 608 14.25 40.96 -1.81
CA GLY A 608 14.15 40.39 -0.47
C GLY A 608 15.41 39.64 -0.03
N GLU A 609 15.39 39.15 1.19
CA GLU A 609 16.40 38.30 1.75
C GLU A 609 15.91 36.83 1.76
N TRP A 610 16.67 35.96 1.12
CA TRP A 610 16.31 34.55 0.96
C TRP A 610 17.25 33.65 1.76
N GLN A 611 16.68 32.73 2.52
CA GLN A 611 17.45 31.68 3.20
C GLN A 611 17.54 30.45 2.29
N VAL A 612 18.74 29.93 2.07
CA VAL A 612 18.91 28.63 1.41
C VAL A 612 18.39 27.55 2.35
N LEU A 613 17.41 26.75 1.88
CA LEU A 613 16.81 25.65 2.64
C LEU A 613 17.43 24.31 2.21
N ALA A 614 17.54 24.09 0.90
CA ALA A 614 18.20 22.94 0.29
C ALA A 614 18.94 23.35 -0.98
N ASP A 615 20.03 22.65 -1.29
CA ASP A 615 20.77 22.75 -2.54
C ASP A 615 21.23 21.36 -3.01
N GLY A 616 21.97 21.23 -4.09
CA GLY A 616 22.45 19.95 -4.64
C GLY A 616 23.33 19.11 -3.69
N ARG A 617 23.81 19.70 -2.61
CA ARG A 617 24.68 19.04 -1.62
C ARG A 617 23.93 18.64 -0.36
N SER A 618 23.05 19.50 0.15
CA SER A 618 22.38 19.32 1.44
C SER A 618 20.95 19.86 1.41
N SER A 619 20.06 19.14 2.04
CA SER A 619 18.65 19.54 2.29
C SER A 619 18.40 20.03 3.72
N CYS A 620 19.47 20.28 4.50
CA CYS A 620 19.41 20.71 5.89
C CYS A 620 19.96 22.13 6.12
N HIS A 621 20.12 22.95 5.08
CA HIS A 621 20.63 24.32 5.22
C HIS A 621 19.71 25.22 6.05
N TRP A 622 18.42 24.92 6.09
CA TRP A 622 17.44 25.63 6.94
C TRP A 622 17.77 25.59 8.44
N LYS A 623 18.65 24.70 8.88
CA LYS A 623 19.20 24.66 10.25
C LYS A 623 20.28 25.71 10.47
N ARG A 624 20.81 26.31 9.41
CA ARG A 624 21.89 27.31 9.42
C ARG A 624 21.41 28.58 8.75
N LYS A 625 21.93 29.75 9.16
CA LYS A 625 21.60 31.03 8.52
C LYS A 625 22.48 31.22 7.27
N LYS A 626 22.12 30.55 6.14
CA LYS A 626 22.77 30.76 4.83
C LYS A 626 21.84 31.64 4.00
N LEU A 627 22.18 32.95 3.93
CA LEU A 627 21.38 33.97 3.26
C LEU A 627 21.95 34.30 1.89
N VAL A 628 21.07 34.63 0.95
CA VAL A 628 21.39 35.08 -0.42
C VAL A 628 20.43 36.24 -0.80
N LYS A 629 20.92 37.12 -1.69
CA LYS A 629 20.16 38.25 -2.20
C LYS A 629 20.56 38.56 -3.63
N GLY A 630 19.62 38.90 -4.49
CA GLY A 630 19.85 39.20 -5.89
C GLY A 630 20.11 37.98 -6.76
N THR A 631 21.09 37.15 -6.40
CA THR A 631 21.40 35.89 -7.11
C THR A 631 21.75 34.75 -6.16
N ALA A 632 21.64 33.51 -6.65
CA ALA A 632 22.08 32.31 -5.93
C ALA A 632 22.63 31.25 -6.92
N PRO A 633 23.73 30.56 -6.56
CA PRO A 633 24.28 29.53 -7.43
C PRO A 633 23.45 28.25 -7.43
N ILE A 634 23.21 27.67 -8.61
CA ILE A 634 22.65 26.33 -8.79
C ILE A 634 23.65 25.44 -9.53
N THR A 635 23.80 24.21 -9.06
CA THR A 635 24.74 23.23 -9.64
C THR A 635 24.03 22.34 -10.68
N PRO A 636 24.81 21.65 -11.56
CA PRO A 636 24.23 20.68 -12.48
C PRO A 636 23.46 19.57 -11.77
N VAL A 637 22.36 19.13 -12.37
CA VAL A 637 21.49 18.04 -11.90
C VAL A 637 21.20 18.17 -10.40
N SER A 638 20.54 19.29 -10.03
CA SER A 638 20.26 19.60 -8.62
C SER A 638 19.00 20.46 -8.46
N ALA A 639 18.46 20.47 -7.24
CA ALA A 639 17.45 21.42 -6.82
C ALA A 639 18.07 22.51 -5.94
N LEU A 640 17.48 23.73 -5.97
CA LEU A 640 17.73 24.81 -5.04
C LEU A 640 16.40 25.27 -4.46
N VAL A 641 16.23 25.13 -3.15
CA VAL A 641 15.03 25.53 -2.42
C VAL A 641 15.37 26.71 -1.50
N LEU A 642 14.64 27.80 -1.66
CA LEU A 642 14.84 29.05 -0.93
C LEU A 642 13.56 29.43 -0.19
N GLY A 643 13.70 29.98 1.01
CA GLY A 643 12.60 30.56 1.77
C GLY A 643 12.83 32.06 1.96
N ARG A 644 11.85 32.90 1.59
CA ARG A 644 11.94 34.33 1.81
C ARG A 644 11.72 34.67 3.29
N LEU A 645 12.67 35.38 3.88
CA LEU A 645 12.51 35.89 5.24
C LEU A 645 11.57 37.09 5.25
N LYS A 646 10.73 37.18 6.27
CA LYS A 646 9.90 38.38 6.47
C LYS A 646 10.80 39.60 6.71
N SER A 647 10.46 40.70 6.10
CA SER A 647 10.98 42.00 6.54
C SER A 647 10.40 42.26 7.94
N GLU A 648 11.25 42.55 8.90
CA GLU A 648 10.85 42.95 10.25
C GLU A 648 10.00 44.24 10.21
#